data_afbe9a0a32e3f5d5b608fc3938345bab
#
_entry.id   afbe9a0a32e3f5d5b608fc3938345bab
#
_cell.length_a   1.000
_cell.length_b   1.000
_cell.length_c   1.000
_cell.angle_alpha   90.00
_cell.angle_beta   90.00
_cell.angle_gamma   90.00
#
_symmetry.space_group_name_H-M   'P 1'
#
loop_
_entity.id
_entity.type
_entity.pdbx_description
1 polymer ?
#
loop_
_entity_poly.entity_id
_entity_poly.type
_entity_poly.pdbx_seq_one_letter_code
_entity_poly.pdbx_strand_id
1 'polypeptide(L)'
;MKKTVLTMALATTVLAATAATNPFFEYKNWKTPYGTYPFNDIHAEHYMPAFEEAFKQGLADIDKIVNNPAAPTFANTIEAYEASGELLGIVAGCFYNLTSAETNDTLQQIEMELSPKMSEYSSSIRLNEKLFQRIKAVYDQRGKLKLNKAQAKLLDDIYDSFANNGANLSPEDKQTYRELSAKLSKLTLQFGQNVLKATNAWSMLITDEALLAGLNNDTKAMLRANAEKKGLDGWLLNLKPTTTIPVMKDLDNRDIRRELYLANVGRCVGGEFDNTAIIREIVNTRLALAQLFGKKTYADKSLYKTMAETPERVYSLLDQLREAYLPAARAEVQEVEDYAHAHGFYAAHLQPWDFSYYSKKLKQEKFSISDDDLRPYFELESVKKGVFGLAERLYGLKFKENKNIQVYNPEVTAYEVFDEKGKFLAVYYADFHPRDGKRGGAWMNDFQPQYIKGKKDHRPHIVNVMNFTRPVKSEAAGENFSGQDKPALFTYDEVRTFLHEFGHALHGMLTRCQYSAQSGTNVPRDFVELPSQFNENFIDEKEFLDTFAKHYKTGATLPQELLDKMHASQTFHAAYSCVRQLSFGYLDMAWHSLTEPFEANEALGMVESVVRFGNEAMEPVAVLPDVPGTQMEAAFTHIFSGGYAAGYYSYKWSELLDADAFSVFKEAKAKNGSIFDKKAAKRFRENILEKGGTEKAMDLYVRFRGGEPTINALLERDGIKAQEIK
;
A
#
# COMPACT_ATOMS: atom_id res chain seq x y z
N MET A 1 -37.51 34.36 -27.17
CA MET A 1 -37.99 33.80 -25.87
C MET A 1 -38.57 32.40 -25.93
N LYS A 2 -39.26 31.94 -26.98
CA LYS A 2 -39.85 30.57 -27.06
C LYS A 2 -38.84 29.43 -27.30
N LYS A 3 -37.67 29.67 -27.92
CA LYS A 3 -36.64 28.62 -28.17
C LYS A 3 -35.80 28.30 -26.95
N THR A 4 -35.57 29.27 -26.06
CA THR A 4 -34.77 29.09 -24.85
C THR A 4 -35.50 28.29 -23.75
N VAL A 5 -36.82 28.41 -23.69
CA VAL A 5 -37.68 27.67 -22.77
C VAL A 5 -37.78 26.18 -23.15
N LEU A 6 -37.76 25.90 -24.48
CA LEU A 6 -37.84 24.50 -24.96
C LEU A 6 -36.53 23.72 -24.69
N THR A 7 -35.38 24.38 -24.75
CA THR A 7 -34.07 23.76 -24.48
C THR A 7 -33.87 23.48 -22.98
N MET A 8 -34.36 24.37 -22.10
CA MET A 8 -34.33 24.12 -20.63
C MET A 8 -35.30 23.02 -20.21
N ALA A 9 -36.48 22.90 -20.85
CA ALA A 9 -37.43 21.83 -20.55
C ALA A 9 -36.94 20.45 -21.02
N LEU A 10 -36.18 20.37 -22.12
CA LEU A 10 -35.56 19.12 -22.57
C LEU A 10 -34.39 18.71 -21.65
N ALA A 11 -33.55 19.65 -21.17
CA ALA A 11 -32.47 19.36 -20.28
C ALA A 11 -32.96 18.86 -18.90
N THR A 12 -34.05 19.45 -18.37
CA THR A 12 -34.64 19.00 -17.11
C THR A 12 -35.36 17.66 -17.22
N THR A 13 -35.96 17.33 -18.36
CA THR A 13 -36.61 16.02 -18.56
C THR A 13 -35.57 14.90 -18.77
N VAL A 14 -34.43 15.17 -19.41
CA VAL A 14 -33.33 14.20 -19.55
C VAL A 14 -32.67 13.93 -18.21
N LEU A 15 -32.42 14.94 -17.37
CA LEU A 15 -31.91 14.73 -16.02
C LEU A 15 -32.89 13.94 -15.12
N ALA A 16 -34.18 14.21 -15.22
CA ALA A 16 -35.18 13.48 -14.42
C ALA A 16 -35.37 12.03 -14.90
N ALA A 17 -35.22 11.75 -16.21
CA ALA A 17 -35.29 10.39 -16.74
C ALA A 17 -34.06 9.54 -16.39
N THR A 18 -32.84 10.12 -16.36
CA THR A 18 -31.64 9.43 -15.94
C THR A 18 -31.60 9.19 -14.44
N ALA A 19 -32.12 10.11 -13.61
CA ALA A 19 -32.22 9.92 -12.17
C ALA A 19 -33.18 8.77 -11.77
N ALA A 20 -34.24 8.54 -12.54
CA ALA A 20 -35.20 7.48 -12.26
C ALA A 20 -34.70 6.06 -12.56
N THR A 21 -33.62 5.93 -13.32
CA THR A 21 -33.00 4.63 -13.72
C THR A 21 -31.63 4.39 -13.14
N ASN A 22 -31.11 5.28 -12.27
CA ASN A 22 -29.78 5.15 -11.72
C ASN A 22 -29.70 3.95 -10.74
N PRO A 23 -28.89 2.92 -11.06
CA PRO A 23 -28.81 1.70 -10.26
C PRO A 23 -28.45 1.94 -8.79
N PHE A 24 -27.68 2.98 -8.48
CA PHE A 24 -27.28 3.30 -7.11
C PHE A 24 -28.47 3.70 -6.23
N PHE A 25 -29.55 4.27 -6.78
CA PHE A 25 -30.73 4.62 -5.99
C PHE A 25 -31.54 3.39 -5.57
N GLU A 26 -31.36 2.29 -6.29
CA GLU A 26 -32.02 1.01 -6.03
C GLU A 26 -31.12 0.01 -5.26
N TYR A 27 -30.01 0.44 -4.65
CA TYR A 27 -29.01 -0.45 -4.05
C TYR A 27 -29.60 -1.43 -3.01
N LYS A 28 -30.64 -1.05 -2.30
CA LYS A 28 -31.33 -1.94 -1.33
C LYS A 28 -32.13 -3.06 -1.99
N ASN A 29 -32.41 -2.92 -3.29
CA ASN A 29 -33.26 -3.82 -4.07
C ASN A 29 -32.48 -4.61 -5.13
N TRP A 30 -31.14 -4.49 -5.16
CA TRP A 30 -30.33 -5.25 -6.11
C TRP A 30 -30.63 -6.74 -6.03
N LYS A 31 -30.82 -7.38 -7.19
CA LYS A 31 -31.12 -8.82 -7.29
C LYS A 31 -29.89 -9.67 -7.56
N THR A 32 -28.71 -9.06 -7.53
CA THR A 32 -27.41 -9.74 -7.66
C THR A 32 -27.17 -10.67 -6.46
N PRO A 33 -26.41 -11.75 -6.64
CA PRO A 33 -26.06 -12.62 -5.54
C PRO A 33 -25.38 -11.83 -4.41
N TYR A 34 -25.82 -12.03 -3.17
CA TYR A 34 -25.30 -11.35 -1.97
C TYR A 34 -25.38 -9.81 -1.96
N GLY A 35 -26.12 -9.20 -2.90
CA GLY A 35 -26.19 -7.75 -3.03
C GLY A 35 -24.90 -7.13 -3.61
N THR A 36 -24.17 -7.87 -4.42
CA THR A 36 -23.00 -7.36 -5.15
C THR A 36 -23.38 -6.31 -6.17
N TYR A 37 -22.43 -5.47 -6.59
CA TYR A 37 -22.69 -4.44 -7.56
C TYR A 37 -23.17 -5.02 -8.90
N PRO A 38 -24.24 -4.45 -9.51
CA PRO A 38 -24.66 -4.81 -10.84
C PRO A 38 -23.78 -4.08 -11.89
N PHE A 39 -22.51 -4.51 -12.02
CA PHE A 39 -21.51 -3.84 -12.85
C PHE A 39 -21.95 -3.64 -14.31
N ASN A 40 -22.76 -4.56 -14.84
CA ASN A 40 -23.27 -4.44 -16.22
C ASN A 40 -24.26 -3.28 -16.41
N ASP A 41 -24.88 -2.81 -15.33
CA ASP A 41 -25.91 -1.76 -15.37
C ASP A 41 -25.34 -0.40 -14.87
N ILE A 42 -24.13 -0.39 -14.28
CA ILE A 42 -23.48 0.83 -13.77
C ILE A 42 -22.59 1.41 -14.88
N HIS A 43 -22.86 2.67 -15.25
CA HIS A 43 -22.13 3.40 -16.27
C HIS A 43 -21.64 4.75 -15.74
N ALA A 44 -20.71 5.40 -16.45
CA ALA A 44 -20.07 6.64 -16.01
C ALA A 44 -21.07 7.76 -15.67
N GLU A 45 -22.14 7.90 -16.45
CA GLU A 45 -23.18 8.92 -16.22
C GLU A 45 -23.96 8.76 -14.92
N HIS A 46 -23.89 7.59 -14.28
CA HIS A 46 -24.59 7.34 -13.02
C HIS A 46 -23.87 7.92 -11.81
N TYR A 47 -22.55 8.14 -11.88
CA TYR A 47 -21.75 8.49 -10.68
C TYR A 47 -22.04 9.89 -10.16
N MET A 48 -21.96 10.94 -11.00
CA MET A 48 -22.15 12.31 -10.49
C MET A 48 -23.53 12.53 -9.87
N PRO A 49 -24.65 12.13 -10.51
CA PRO A 49 -25.98 12.24 -9.88
C PRO A 49 -26.08 11.42 -8.57
N ALA A 50 -25.43 10.24 -8.52
CA ALA A 50 -25.44 9.42 -7.32
C ALA A 50 -24.66 10.05 -6.17
N PHE A 51 -23.50 10.65 -6.44
CA PHE A 51 -22.73 11.39 -5.43
C PHE A 51 -23.49 12.62 -4.93
N GLU A 52 -24.13 13.40 -5.80
CA GLU A 52 -24.89 14.58 -5.41
C GLU A 52 -26.06 14.21 -4.48
N GLU A 53 -26.81 13.15 -4.81
CA GLU A 53 -27.87 12.67 -3.92
C GLU A 53 -27.31 12.06 -2.64
N ALA A 54 -26.15 11.37 -2.70
CA ALA A 54 -25.49 10.82 -1.53
C ALA A 54 -25.02 11.91 -0.55
N PHE A 55 -24.47 13.02 -1.04
CA PHE A 55 -24.13 14.18 -0.21
C PHE A 55 -25.36 14.78 0.46
N LYS A 56 -26.42 14.97 -0.29
CA LYS A 56 -27.68 15.50 0.24
C LYS A 56 -28.25 14.60 1.32
N GLN A 57 -28.31 13.28 1.11
CA GLN A 57 -28.77 12.31 2.10
C GLN A 57 -27.87 12.28 3.33
N GLY A 58 -26.56 12.25 3.15
CA GLY A 58 -25.61 12.27 4.24
C GLY A 58 -25.72 13.52 5.11
N LEU A 59 -25.85 14.71 4.52
CA LEU A 59 -26.09 15.95 5.26
C LEU A 59 -27.44 15.94 6.00
N ALA A 60 -28.48 15.40 5.37
CA ALA A 60 -29.78 15.24 6.02
C ALA A 60 -29.71 14.27 7.24
N ASP A 61 -28.89 13.24 7.18
CA ASP A 61 -28.66 12.35 8.32
C ASP A 61 -27.94 13.09 9.45
N ILE A 62 -26.92 13.91 9.14
CA ILE A 62 -26.26 14.78 10.12
C ILE A 62 -27.26 15.76 10.74
N ASP A 63 -28.10 16.39 9.93
CA ASP A 63 -29.13 17.30 10.42
C ASP A 63 -30.12 16.63 11.40
N LYS A 64 -30.49 15.39 11.16
CA LYS A 64 -31.31 14.61 12.13
C LYS A 64 -30.60 14.40 13.45
N ILE A 65 -29.28 14.18 13.44
CA ILE A 65 -28.49 14.01 14.66
C ILE A 65 -28.40 15.33 15.42
N VAL A 66 -28.02 16.42 14.75
CA VAL A 66 -27.79 17.71 15.43
C VAL A 66 -29.08 18.36 15.93
N ASN A 67 -30.21 18.14 15.27
CA ASN A 67 -31.50 18.67 15.64
C ASN A 67 -32.35 17.71 16.53
N ASN A 68 -31.78 16.58 16.95
CA ASN A 68 -32.48 15.66 17.87
C ASN A 68 -32.68 16.34 19.22
N PRO A 69 -33.96 16.51 19.71
CA PRO A 69 -34.24 17.20 20.95
C PRO A 69 -33.82 16.37 22.20
N ALA A 70 -33.62 15.06 22.05
CA ALA A 70 -33.18 14.22 23.15
C ALA A 70 -31.71 14.47 23.51
N ALA A 71 -31.38 14.31 24.79
CA ALA A 71 -30.01 14.37 25.26
C ALA A 71 -29.09 13.42 24.45
N PRO A 72 -27.84 13.82 24.18
CA PRO A 72 -26.90 12.98 23.46
C PRO A 72 -26.62 11.66 24.17
N THR A 73 -26.74 10.56 23.45
CA THR A 73 -26.43 9.20 23.91
C THR A 73 -25.53 8.51 22.89
N PHE A 74 -24.91 7.40 23.27
CA PHE A 74 -24.14 6.59 22.34
C PHE A 74 -24.98 6.20 21.11
N ALA A 75 -26.19 5.74 21.29
CA ALA A 75 -27.07 5.30 20.20
C ALA A 75 -27.54 6.46 19.29
N ASN A 76 -28.03 7.58 19.87
CA ASN A 76 -28.60 8.66 19.05
C ASN A 76 -27.56 9.66 18.50
N THR A 77 -26.29 9.46 18.79
CA THR A 77 -25.20 10.35 18.35
C THR A 77 -24.08 9.57 17.68
N ILE A 78 -23.46 8.61 18.37
CA ILE A 78 -22.29 7.88 17.86
C ILE A 78 -22.71 6.82 16.83
N GLU A 79 -23.64 5.93 17.18
CA GLU A 79 -24.14 4.92 16.22
C GLU A 79 -24.94 5.57 15.09
N ALA A 80 -25.65 6.67 15.36
CA ALA A 80 -26.35 7.42 14.32
C ALA A 80 -25.37 8.07 13.33
N TYR A 81 -24.23 8.59 13.82
CA TYR A 81 -23.16 9.14 12.97
C TYR A 81 -22.48 8.03 12.14
N GLU A 82 -22.11 6.91 12.77
CA GLU A 82 -21.52 5.76 12.08
C GLU A 82 -22.42 5.20 10.96
N ALA A 83 -23.73 5.23 11.16
CA ALA A 83 -24.72 4.78 10.18
C ALA A 83 -25.07 5.82 9.11
N SER A 84 -24.57 7.06 9.23
CA SER A 84 -24.87 8.15 8.28
C SER A 84 -24.12 7.97 6.95
N GLY A 85 -24.69 8.50 5.87
CA GLY A 85 -24.04 8.50 4.56
C GLY A 85 -23.94 7.12 3.89
N GLU A 86 -24.85 6.19 4.17
CA GLU A 86 -24.81 4.82 3.60
C GLU A 86 -24.72 4.82 2.07
N LEU A 87 -25.51 5.68 1.39
CA LEU A 87 -25.46 5.78 -0.08
C LEU A 87 -24.08 6.25 -0.56
N LEU A 88 -23.45 7.18 0.15
CA LEU A 88 -22.10 7.65 -0.18
C LEU A 88 -21.08 6.51 -0.11
N GLY A 89 -21.14 5.68 0.92
CA GLY A 89 -20.29 4.48 1.03
C GLY A 89 -20.47 3.52 -0.16
N ILE A 90 -21.71 3.30 -0.59
CA ILE A 90 -22.00 2.45 -1.76
C ILE A 90 -21.43 3.06 -3.05
N VAL A 91 -21.70 4.33 -3.33
CA VAL A 91 -21.23 4.96 -4.58
C VAL A 91 -19.71 5.09 -4.60
N ALA A 92 -19.11 5.54 -3.50
CA ALA A 92 -17.66 5.69 -3.35
C ALA A 92 -16.93 4.35 -3.43
N GLY A 93 -17.45 3.31 -2.78
CA GLY A 93 -16.89 1.95 -2.83
C GLY A 93 -16.81 1.40 -4.25
N CYS A 94 -17.80 1.66 -5.10
CA CYS A 94 -17.74 1.31 -6.52
C CYS A 94 -16.76 2.20 -7.27
N PHE A 95 -16.94 3.52 -7.18
CA PHE A 95 -16.21 4.50 -7.99
C PHE A 95 -14.70 4.45 -7.78
N TYR A 96 -14.23 4.54 -6.54
CA TYR A 96 -12.79 4.58 -6.27
C TYR A 96 -12.07 3.24 -6.51
N ASN A 97 -12.78 2.12 -6.41
CA ASN A 97 -12.24 0.84 -6.87
C ASN A 97 -12.04 0.85 -8.40
N LEU A 98 -13.02 1.34 -9.16
CA LEU A 98 -12.92 1.36 -10.62
C LEU A 98 -11.96 2.42 -11.14
N THR A 99 -11.84 3.61 -10.52
CA THR A 99 -10.82 4.60 -10.90
C THR A 99 -9.40 4.10 -10.69
N SER A 100 -9.21 3.07 -9.87
CA SER A 100 -7.90 2.42 -9.68
C SER A 100 -7.70 1.18 -10.54
N ALA A 101 -8.72 0.35 -10.73
CA ALA A 101 -8.60 -0.96 -11.38
C ALA A 101 -9.10 -1.00 -12.84
N GLU A 102 -9.96 -0.07 -13.25
CA GLU A 102 -10.60 -0.04 -14.57
C GLU A 102 -10.87 1.40 -15.03
N THR A 103 -9.90 2.29 -14.87
CA THR A 103 -10.09 3.72 -15.19
C THR A 103 -10.11 4.00 -16.69
N ASN A 104 -10.72 5.12 -17.04
CA ASN A 104 -10.71 5.73 -18.38
C ASN A 104 -10.82 7.26 -18.26
N ASP A 105 -10.67 7.97 -19.36
CA ASP A 105 -10.68 9.44 -19.38
C ASP A 105 -11.96 10.03 -18.76
N THR A 106 -13.12 9.38 -18.97
CA THR A 106 -14.39 9.83 -18.41
C THR A 106 -14.42 9.69 -16.89
N LEU A 107 -13.97 8.55 -16.32
CA LEU A 107 -13.90 8.37 -14.89
C LEU A 107 -12.88 9.31 -14.24
N GLN A 108 -11.75 9.57 -14.89
CA GLN A 108 -10.74 10.53 -14.42
C GLN A 108 -11.31 11.97 -14.40
N GLN A 109 -12.06 12.36 -15.41
CA GLN A 109 -12.73 13.66 -15.43
C GLN A 109 -13.74 13.78 -14.29
N ILE A 110 -14.57 12.76 -14.08
CA ILE A 110 -15.51 12.71 -12.94
C ILE A 110 -14.77 12.84 -11.62
N GLU A 111 -13.63 12.13 -11.43
CA GLU A 111 -12.82 12.19 -10.23
C GLU A 111 -12.30 13.63 -9.95
N MET A 112 -11.84 14.33 -10.99
CA MET A 112 -11.42 15.74 -10.88
C MET A 112 -12.55 16.66 -10.45
N GLU A 113 -13.75 16.49 -11.01
CA GLU A 113 -14.94 17.29 -10.67
C GLU A 113 -15.48 16.96 -9.27
N LEU A 114 -15.37 15.70 -8.85
CA LEU A 114 -15.86 15.19 -7.58
C LEU A 114 -14.96 15.62 -6.41
N SER A 115 -13.64 15.67 -6.60
CA SER A 115 -12.68 15.90 -5.54
C SER A 115 -12.95 17.16 -4.69
N PRO A 116 -13.21 18.36 -5.26
CA PRO A 116 -13.57 19.53 -4.47
C PRO A 116 -14.91 19.38 -3.74
N LYS A 117 -15.91 18.78 -4.36
CA LYS A 117 -17.24 18.55 -3.75
C LYS A 117 -17.14 17.58 -2.55
N MET A 118 -16.32 16.53 -2.66
CA MET A 118 -16.06 15.60 -1.57
C MET A 118 -15.34 16.29 -0.41
N SER A 119 -14.37 17.16 -0.70
CA SER A 119 -13.65 17.94 0.31
C SER A 119 -14.59 18.88 1.06
N GLU A 120 -15.48 19.58 0.35
CA GLU A 120 -16.49 20.48 0.92
C GLU A 120 -17.47 19.69 1.82
N TYR A 121 -18.02 18.59 1.32
CA TYR A 121 -18.89 17.69 2.09
C TYR A 121 -18.22 17.22 3.39
N SER A 122 -17.00 16.70 3.30
CA SER A 122 -16.25 16.22 4.47
C SER A 122 -15.98 17.35 5.47
N SER A 123 -15.59 18.53 5.00
CA SER A 123 -15.31 19.69 5.85
C SER A 123 -16.58 20.20 6.54
N SER A 124 -17.72 20.20 5.83
CA SER A 124 -19.00 20.64 6.41
C SER A 124 -19.43 19.81 7.61
N ILE A 125 -19.13 18.50 7.59
CA ILE A 125 -19.41 17.59 8.69
C ILE A 125 -18.39 17.73 9.82
N ARG A 126 -17.09 17.67 9.49
CA ARG A 126 -16.01 17.70 10.49
C ARG A 126 -15.94 18.99 11.30
N LEU A 127 -16.32 20.11 10.69
CA LEU A 127 -16.33 21.42 11.34
C LEU A 127 -17.72 21.81 11.87
N ASN A 128 -18.70 20.89 11.83
CA ASN A 128 -20.03 21.12 12.38
C ASN A 128 -19.98 21.17 13.91
N GLU A 129 -20.10 22.37 14.48
CA GLU A 129 -19.97 22.59 15.91
C GLU A 129 -21.08 21.88 16.72
N LYS A 130 -22.34 21.92 16.24
CA LYS A 130 -23.46 21.26 16.93
C LYS A 130 -23.26 19.74 16.98
N LEU A 131 -22.79 19.13 15.91
CA LEU A 131 -22.48 17.70 15.87
C LEU A 131 -21.36 17.38 16.86
N PHE A 132 -20.28 18.18 16.83
CA PHE A 132 -19.15 17.96 17.73
C PHE A 132 -19.55 18.11 19.21
N GLN A 133 -20.38 19.09 19.58
CA GLN A 133 -20.88 19.24 20.95
C GLN A 133 -21.67 18.01 21.41
N ARG A 134 -22.48 17.40 20.53
CA ARG A 134 -23.18 16.15 20.86
C ARG A 134 -22.21 14.98 21.05
N ILE A 135 -21.21 14.81 20.16
CA ILE A 135 -20.17 13.79 20.27
C ILE A 135 -19.39 13.96 21.58
N LYS A 136 -18.97 15.20 21.88
CA LYS A 136 -18.24 15.54 23.10
C LYS A 136 -19.06 15.25 24.36
N ALA A 137 -20.34 15.57 24.37
CA ALA A 137 -21.23 15.28 25.49
C ALA A 137 -21.34 13.77 25.80
N VAL A 138 -21.30 12.90 24.78
CA VAL A 138 -21.23 11.46 24.98
C VAL A 138 -19.84 11.04 25.46
N TYR A 139 -18.78 11.59 24.87
CA TYR A 139 -17.40 11.28 25.22
C TYR A 139 -17.06 11.65 26.67
N ASP A 140 -17.49 12.82 27.14
CA ASP A 140 -17.27 13.27 28.52
C ASP A 140 -17.92 12.35 29.57
N GLN A 141 -18.95 11.61 29.17
CA GLN A 141 -19.64 10.65 30.01
C GLN A 141 -19.14 9.21 29.88
N ARG A 142 -18.11 8.95 29.02
CA ARG A 142 -17.68 7.58 28.63
C ARG A 142 -17.41 6.66 29.83
N GLY A 143 -16.85 7.19 30.91
CA GLY A 143 -16.60 6.43 32.14
C GLY A 143 -17.86 5.97 32.90
N LYS A 144 -19.04 6.53 32.59
CA LYS A 144 -20.34 6.16 33.17
C LYS A 144 -21.17 5.25 32.25
N LEU A 145 -20.76 5.14 30.97
CA LEU A 145 -21.46 4.33 29.97
C LEU A 145 -21.02 2.86 30.07
N LYS A 146 -21.96 1.95 29.94
CA LYS A 146 -21.67 0.50 29.91
C LYS A 146 -21.36 0.07 28.47
N LEU A 147 -20.26 0.58 27.90
CA LEU A 147 -19.82 0.26 26.57
C LEU A 147 -18.96 -1.01 26.56
N ASN A 148 -19.12 -1.85 25.55
CA ASN A 148 -18.15 -2.89 25.27
C ASN A 148 -16.87 -2.27 24.65
N LYS A 149 -15.80 -3.06 24.48
CA LYS A 149 -14.52 -2.57 23.98
C LYS A 149 -14.63 -1.92 22.58
N ALA A 150 -15.37 -2.53 21.65
CA ALA A 150 -15.58 -2.00 20.32
C ALA A 150 -16.35 -0.66 20.35
N GLN A 151 -17.37 -0.55 21.17
CA GLN A 151 -18.12 0.69 21.35
C GLN A 151 -17.28 1.80 21.99
N ALA A 152 -16.50 1.46 23.01
CA ALA A 152 -15.58 2.42 23.63
C ALA A 152 -14.54 2.93 22.63
N LYS A 153 -13.93 2.01 21.88
CA LYS A 153 -12.96 2.37 20.82
C LYS A 153 -13.59 3.22 19.72
N LEU A 154 -14.80 2.87 19.25
CA LEU A 154 -15.52 3.69 18.28
C LEU A 154 -15.76 5.11 18.76
N LEU A 155 -16.20 5.27 20.02
CA LEU A 155 -16.42 6.58 20.62
C LEU A 155 -15.12 7.40 20.68
N ASP A 156 -14.03 6.79 21.13
CA ASP A 156 -12.72 7.42 21.19
C ASP A 156 -12.23 7.82 19.78
N ASP A 157 -12.41 6.95 18.78
CA ASP A 157 -11.98 7.20 17.41
C ASP A 157 -12.76 8.32 16.73
N ILE A 158 -14.07 8.35 16.92
CA ILE A 158 -14.92 9.42 16.37
C ILE A 158 -14.59 10.75 17.06
N TYR A 159 -14.53 10.79 18.39
CA TYR A 159 -14.18 12.02 19.11
C TYR A 159 -12.82 12.57 18.66
N ASP A 160 -11.81 11.72 18.64
CA ASP A 160 -10.45 12.11 18.22
C ASP A 160 -10.39 12.53 16.76
N SER A 161 -11.17 11.89 15.88
CA SER A 161 -11.26 12.29 14.48
C SER A 161 -11.76 13.73 14.34
N PHE A 162 -12.77 14.12 15.10
CA PHE A 162 -13.24 15.50 15.11
C PHE A 162 -12.24 16.46 15.77
N ALA A 163 -11.74 16.11 16.95
CA ALA A 163 -10.80 16.93 17.72
C ALA A 163 -9.52 17.25 16.91
N ASN A 164 -8.93 16.24 16.25
CA ASN A 164 -7.70 16.40 15.47
C ASN A 164 -7.90 16.99 14.07
N ASN A 165 -9.15 17.22 13.65
CA ASN A 165 -9.50 17.93 12.43
C ASN A 165 -10.13 19.31 12.72
N GLY A 166 -9.83 19.90 13.88
CA GLY A 166 -10.09 21.29 14.19
C GLY A 166 -11.41 21.58 14.92
N ALA A 167 -12.19 20.57 15.27
CA ALA A 167 -13.48 20.81 15.97
C ALA A 167 -13.32 21.48 17.34
N ASN A 168 -12.23 21.18 18.07
CA ASN A 168 -11.89 21.78 19.37
C ASN A 168 -11.22 23.15 19.31
N LEU A 169 -10.84 23.61 18.13
CA LEU A 169 -10.13 24.87 17.98
C LEU A 169 -11.06 26.07 18.19
N SER A 170 -10.47 27.22 18.58
CA SER A 170 -11.15 28.50 18.58
C SER A 170 -11.62 28.88 17.16
N PRO A 171 -12.57 29.82 16.99
CA PRO A 171 -12.96 30.29 15.66
C PRO A 171 -11.77 30.83 14.85
N GLU A 172 -10.82 31.51 15.49
CA GLU A 172 -9.60 32.07 14.89
C GLU A 172 -8.67 30.91 14.44
N ASP A 173 -8.40 29.95 15.33
CA ASP A 173 -7.57 28.78 15.02
C ASP A 173 -8.20 27.89 13.96
N LYS A 174 -9.53 27.79 13.89
CA LYS A 174 -10.23 27.08 12.81
C LYS A 174 -9.96 27.72 11.45
N GLN A 175 -9.87 29.03 11.38
CA GLN A 175 -9.51 29.72 10.14
C GLN A 175 -8.05 29.44 9.77
N THR A 176 -7.13 29.55 10.71
CA THR A 176 -5.71 29.21 10.53
C THR A 176 -5.56 27.75 10.08
N TYR A 177 -6.29 26.82 10.68
CA TYR A 177 -6.30 25.40 10.28
C TYR A 177 -6.73 25.21 8.82
N ARG A 178 -7.80 25.92 8.37
CA ARG A 178 -8.27 25.84 6.97
C ARG A 178 -7.19 26.35 6.01
N GLU A 179 -6.56 27.46 6.32
CA GLU A 179 -5.51 28.07 5.48
C GLU A 179 -4.29 27.17 5.37
N LEU A 180 -3.79 26.65 6.50
CA LEU A 180 -2.65 25.74 6.54
C LEU A 180 -2.97 24.42 5.82
N SER A 181 -4.17 23.88 6.01
CA SER A 181 -4.60 22.63 5.35
C SER A 181 -4.73 22.80 3.83
N ALA A 182 -5.29 23.93 3.37
CA ALA A 182 -5.38 24.26 1.95
C ALA A 182 -3.98 24.45 1.33
N LYS A 183 -3.10 25.18 2.04
CA LYS A 183 -1.69 25.37 1.65
C LYS A 183 -0.98 24.00 1.50
N LEU A 184 -1.09 23.15 2.52
CA LEU A 184 -0.46 21.84 2.52
C LEU A 184 -0.96 20.97 1.36
N SER A 185 -2.27 20.93 1.12
CA SER A 185 -2.87 20.17 0.00
C SER A 185 -2.32 20.62 -1.36
N LYS A 186 -2.20 21.94 -1.58
CA LYS A 186 -1.61 22.48 -2.81
C LYS A 186 -0.15 22.10 -2.97
N LEU A 187 0.64 22.22 -1.90
CA LEU A 187 2.08 21.91 -1.91
C LEU A 187 2.35 20.42 -2.17
N THR A 188 1.61 19.53 -1.51
CA THR A 188 1.76 18.09 -1.70
C THR A 188 1.38 17.66 -3.11
N LEU A 189 0.33 18.25 -3.69
CA LEU A 189 -0.05 18.01 -5.08
C LEU A 189 1.05 18.50 -6.04
N GLN A 190 1.56 19.72 -5.84
CA GLN A 190 2.63 20.28 -6.67
C GLN A 190 3.90 19.45 -6.59
N PHE A 191 4.29 18.99 -5.39
CA PHE A 191 5.41 18.09 -5.20
C PHE A 191 5.29 16.83 -6.08
N GLY A 192 4.17 16.14 -6.00
CA GLY A 192 3.91 14.92 -6.79
C GLY A 192 3.90 15.18 -8.30
N GLN A 193 3.32 16.31 -8.73
CA GLN A 193 3.32 16.71 -10.13
C GLN A 193 4.73 17.02 -10.66
N ASN A 194 5.57 17.67 -9.86
CA ASN A 194 6.96 17.93 -10.23
C ASN A 194 7.74 16.62 -10.41
N VAL A 195 7.58 15.66 -9.50
CA VAL A 195 8.21 14.33 -9.62
C VAL A 195 7.76 13.63 -10.90
N LEU A 196 6.47 13.66 -11.22
CA LEU A 196 5.94 13.07 -12.45
C LEU A 196 6.51 13.74 -13.70
N LYS A 197 6.51 15.07 -13.74
CA LYS A 197 7.06 15.86 -14.87
C LYS A 197 8.54 15.61 -15.05
N ALA A 198 9.34 15.65 -13.97
CA ALA A 198 10.77 15.36 -14.00
C ALA A 198 11.05 13.93 -14.51
N THR A 199 10.26 12.95 -14.06
CA THR A 199 10.37 11.56 -14.51
C THR A 199 10.11 11.42 -16.01
N ASN A 200 9.15 12.17 -16.56
CA ASN A 200 8.77 12.08 -17.98
C ASN A 200 9.64 12.96 -18.89
N ALA A 201 10.29 13.99 -18.36
CA ALA A 201 11.11 14.94 -19.13
C ALA A 201 12.45 14.33 -19.57
N TRP A 202 13.03 13.46 -18.74
CA TRP A 202 14.34 12.88 -19.04
C TRP A 202 14.23 11.63 -19.90
N SER A 203 15.09 11.52 -20.91
CA SER A 203 15.30 10.30 -21.67
C SER A 203 16.68 10.31 -22.34
N MET A 204 17.25 9.12 -22.56
CA MET A 204 18.50 8.91 -23.26
C MET A 204 18.25 7.94 -24.41
N LEU A 205 18.57 8.37 -25.63
CA LEU A 205 18.50 7.52 -26.83
C LEU A 205 19.85 6.83 -27.05
N ILE A 206 19.84 5.52 -27.17
CA ILE A 206 20.96 4.69 -27.55
C ILE A 206 20.73 4.23 -28.98
N THR A 207 21.68 4.48 -29.87
CA THR A 207 21.61 4.11 -31.31
C THR A 207 22.53 2.96 -31.66
N ASP A 208 23.50 2.63 -30.81
CA ASP A 208 24.41 1.50 -30.97
C ASP A 208 24.00 0.36 -30.03
N GLU A 209 23.58 -0.76 -30.62
CA GLU A 209 23.15 -1.92 -29.82
C GLU A 209 24.28 -2.52 -28.97
N ALA A 210 25.55 -2.36 -29.39
CA ALA A 210 26.68 -2.86 -28.61
C ALA A 210 26.76 -2.24 -27.21
N LEU A 211 26.26 -1.01 -27.02
CA LEU A 211 26.18 -0.34 -25.72
C LEU A 211 25.11 -0.95 -24.77
N LEU A 212 24.25 -1.84 -25.29
CA LEU A 212 23.22 -2.54 -24.52
C LEU A 212 23.66 -3.95 -24.11
N ALA A 213 24.97 -4.25 -24.21
CA ALA A 213 25.50 -5.53 -23.72
C ALA A 213 25.10 -5.76 -22.25
N GLY A 214 24.76 -7.01 -21.94
CA GLY A 214 24.24 -7.43 -20.59
C GLY A 214 22.74 -7.41 -20.49
N LEU A 215 22.00 -6.57 -21.24
CA LEU A 215 20.53 -6.59 -21.21
C LEU A 215 19.97 -7.79 -21.97
N ASN A 216 18.92 -8.40 -21.41
CA ASN A 216 18.15 -9.44 -22.07
C ASN A 216 17.28 -8.88 -23.21
N ASN A 217 16.80 -9.79 -24.09
CA ASN A 217 16.03 -9.42 -25.28
C ASN A 217 14.70 -8.71 -24.93
N ASP A 218 14.04 -9.07 -23.84
CA ASP A 218 12.76 -8.46 -23.43
C ASP A 218 12.97 -7.00 -23.01
N THR A 219 14.04 -6.72 -22.26
CA THR A 219 14.43 -5.36 -21.90
C THR A 219 14.77 -4.53 -23.13
N LYS A 220 15.58 -5.09 -24.07
CA LYS A 220 15.92 -4.41 -25.33
C LYS A 220 14.66 -4.11 -26.15
N ALA A 221 13.72 -5.07 -26.26
CA ALA A 221 12.46 -4.88 -26.97
C ALA A 221 11.61 -3.76 -26.34
N MET A 222 11.54 -3.71 -25.02
CA MET A 222 10.83 -2.64 -24.31
C MET A 222 11.47 -1.26 -24.58
N LEU A 223 12.81 -1.15 -24.52
CA LEU A 223 13.51 0.10 -24.80
C LEU A 223 13.31 0.53 -26.27
N ARG A 224 13.27 -0.43 -27.21
CA ARG A 224 12.94 -0.18 -28.61
C ARG A 224 11.53 0.38 -28.77
N ALA A 225 10.54 -0.25 -28.13
CA ALA A 225 9.17 0.23 -28.13
C ALA A 225 9.02 1.64 -27.51
N ASN A 226 9.82 1.98 -26.50
CA ASN A 226 9.86 3.33 -25.93
C ASN A 226 10.35 4.37 -26.97
N ALA A 227 11.35 4.02 -27.79
CA ALA A 227 11.86 4.87 -28.85
C ALA A 227 10.82 5.05 -29.98
N GLU A 228 10.22 3.96 -30.43
CA GLU A 228 9.21 3.94 -31.50
C GLU A 228 7.99 4.80 -31.16
N LYS A 229 7.51 4.77 -29.92
CA LYS A 229 6.43 5.64 -29.43
C LYS A 229 6.73 7.14 -29.57
N LYS A 230 8.02 7.52 -29.61
CA LYS A 230 8.48 8.90 -29.83
C LYS A 230 8.95 9.17 -31.25
N GLY A 231 8.80 8.20 -32.16
CA GLY A 231 9.25 8.31 -33.56
C GLY A 231 10.77 8.32 -33.71
N LEU A 232 11.49 7.71 -32.73
CA LEU A 232 12.96 7.64 -32.70
C LEU A 232 13.44 6.25 -33.14
N ASP A 233 14.56 6.19 -33.83
CA ASP A 233 15.23 4.93 -34.16
C ASP A 233 16.36 4.64 -33.17
N GLY A 234 16.26 3.50 -32.46
CA GLY A 234 17.18 3.10 -31.41
C GLY A 234 16.44 2.55 -30.19
N TRP A 235 17.04 2.69 -29.02
CA TRP A 235 16.55 2.23 -27.70
C TRP A 235 16.49 3.41 -26.75
N LEU A 236 15.30 3.70 -26.21
CA LEU A 236 15.10 4.86 -25.37
C LEU A 236 15.01 4.47 -23.90
N LEU A 237 16.01 4.89 -23.12
CA LEU A 237 15.99 4.82 -21.66
C LEU A 237 15.13 5.98 -21.10
N ASN A 238 14.42 5.73 -20.00
CA ASN A 238 13.67 6.72 -19.25
C ASN A 238 13.78 6.44 -17.74
N LEU A 239 13.20 7.30 -16.89
CA LEU A 239 13.29 7.16 -15.43
C LEU A 239 12.18 6.31 -14.82
N LYS A 240 11.47 5.51 -15.60
CA LYS A 240 10.47 4.57 -15.07
C LYS A 240 11.16 3.34 -14.47
N PRO A 241 10.62 2.77 -13.37
CA PRO A 241 11.20 1.56 -12.75
C PRO A 241 11.40 0.39 -13.71
N THR A 242 10.51 0.22 -14.69
CA THR A 242 10.65 -0.79 -15.75
C THR A 242 11.92 -0.64 -16.59
N THR A 243 12.46 0.57 -16.69
CA THR A 243 13.75 0.85 -17.37
C THR A 243 14.90 0.86 -16.36
N THR A 244 14.75 1.62 -15.25
CA THR A 244 15.87 1.87 -14.34
C THR A 244 16.34 0.61 -13.64
N ILE A 245 15.42 -0.27 -13.21
CA ILE A 245 15.77 -1.48 -12.47
C ILE A 245 16.60 -2.46 -13.33
N PRO A 246 16.16 -2.93 -14.51
CA PRO A 246 16.95 -3.86 -15.30
C PRO A 246 18.25 -3.23 -15.83
N VAL A 247 18.23 -1.95 -16.22
CA VAL A 247 19.46 -1.28 -16.69
C VAL A 247 20.51 -1.21 -15.58
N MET A 248 20.14 -0.85 -14.37
CA MET A 248 21.07 -0.79 -13.23
C MET A 248 21.62 -2.16 -12.81
N LYS A 249 20.87 -3.24 -13.04
CA LYS A 249 21.26 -4.60 -12.65
C LYS A 249 22.04 -5.33 -13.72
N ASP A 250 21.77 -5.07 -15.00
CA ASP A 250 22.16 -5.94 -16.11
C ASP A 250 23.06 -5.26 -17.15
N LEU A 251 22.95 -3.95 -17.34
CA LEU A 251 23.71 -3.25 -18.38
C LEU A 251 25.20 -3.25 -18.05
N ASP A 252 26.04 -3.78 -18.95
CA ASP A 252 27.50 -3.81 -18.76
C ASP A 252 28.13 -2.41 -18.80
N ASN A 253 27.59 -1.48 -19.59
CA ASN A 253 28.11 -0.13 -19.73
C ASN A 253 27.94 0.71 -18.45
N ARG A 254 29.05 0.92 -17.74
CA ARG A 254 29.09 1.64 -16.47
C ARG A 254 28.71 3.12 -16.60
N ASP A 255 29.09 3.78 -17.69
CA ASP A 255 28.85 5.22 -17.87
C ASP A 255 27.35 5.48 -18.08
N ILE A 256 26.66 4.61 -18.82
CA ILE A 256 25.21 4.70 -19.00
C ILE A 256 24.51 4.44 -17.65
N ARG A 257 24.96 3.45 -16.86
CA ARG A 257 24.39 3.23 -15.51
C ARG A 257 24.56 4.48 -14.63
N ARG A 258 25.77 5.08 -14.65
CA ARG A 258 26.06 6.32 -13.91
C ARG A 258 25.13 7.45 -14.32
N GLU A 259 24.99 7.70 -15.61
CA GLU A 259 24.15 8.79 -16.13
C GLU A 259 22.68 8.57 -15.76
N LEU A 260 22.18 7.35 -15.91
CA LEU A 260 20.82 6.98 -15.50
C LEU A 260 20.61 7.14 -13.99
N TYR A 261 21.59 6.75 -13.18
CA TYR A 261 21.53 6.91 -11.72
C TYR A 261 21.45 8.39 -11.34
N LEU A 262 22.36 9.22 -11.85
CA LEU A 262 22.38 10.65 -11.57
C LEU A 262 21.07 11.33 -11.97
N ALA A 263 20.55 11.00 -13.14
CA ALA A 263 19.26 11.52 -13.59
C ALA A 263 18.10 11.07 -12.72
N ASN A 264 18.12 9.81 -12.26
CA ASN A 264 17.04 9.24 -11.47
C ASN A 264 17.03 9.77 -10.02
N VAL A 265 18.17 9.83 -9.35
CA VAL A 265 18.27 10.25 -7.95
C VAL A 265 18.43 11.77 -7.81
N GLY A 266 18.90 12.45 -8.85
CA GLY A 266 18.93 13.91 -8.93
C GLY A 266 17.61 14.58 -9.35
N ARG A 267 16.52 13.80 -9.55
CA ARG A 267 15.23 14.38 -9.91
C ARG A 267 14.76 15.38 -8.87
N CYS A 268 14.25 16.51 -9.35
CA CYS A 268 13.68 17.56 -8.49
C CYS A 268 14.67 18.20 -7.51
N VAL A 269 15.98 18.05 -7.74
CA VAL A 269 17.05 18.76 -7.01
C VAL A 269 17.50 19.93 -7.86
N GLY A 270 16.93 21.10 -7.65
CA GLY A 270 17.15 22.28 -8.50
C GLY A 270 16.44 22.19 -9.86
N GLY A 271 16.64 23.22 -10.68
CA GLY A 271 16.09 23.30 -12.04
C GLY A 271 14.58 23.59 -12.10
N GLU A 272 13.96 23.25 -13.25
CA GLU A 272 12.55 23.60 -13.54
C GLU A 272 11.56 22.93 -12.58
N PHE A 273 11.83 21.70 -12.14
CA PHE A 273 10.94 20.92 -11.30
C PHE A 273 11.45 20.81 -9.86
N ASP A 274 12.19 21.82 -9.37
CA ASP A 274 12.77 21.81 -8.04
C ASP A 274 11.71 21.66 -6.93
N ASN A 275 11.93 20.69 -6.05
CA ASN A 275 11.09 20.44 -4.88
C ASN A 275 11.71 20.93 -3.56
N THR A 276 12.93 21.41 -3.53
CA THR A 276 13.63 21.74 -2.27
C THR A 276 12.91 22.85 -1.49
N ALA A 277 12.50 23.92 -2.16
CA ALA A 277 11.68 24.97 -1.55
C ALA A 277 10.30 24.46 -1.13
N ILE A 278 9.72 23.52 -1.90
CA ILE A 278 8.42 22.93 -1.59
C ILE A 278 8.54 22.04 -0.33
N ILE A 279 9.64 21.29 -0.16
CA ILE A 279 9.93 20.51 1.06
C ILE A 279 9.90 21.42 2.28
N ARG A 280 10.65 22.53 2.26
CA ARG A 280 10.64 23.51 3.36
C ARG A 280 9.21 23.95 3.69
N GLU A 281 8.46 24.36 2.68
CA GLU A 281 7.09 24.84 2.90
C GLU A 281 6.17 23.74 3.45
N ILE A 282 6.31 22.48 2.98
CA ILE A 282 5.55 21.34 3.49
C ILE A 282 5.85 21.08 4.96
N VAL A 283 7.15 20.95 5.32
CA VAL A 283 7.53 20.59 6.71
C VAL A 283 7.18 21.69 7.69
N ASN A 284 7.37 22.96 7.31
CA ASN A 284 7.01 24.11 8.13
C ASN A 284 5.48 24.24 8.30
N THR A 285 4.72 23.98 7.25
CA THR A 285 3.24 23.95 7.34
C THR A 285 2.76 22.80 8.21
N ARG A 286 3.38 21.62 8.12
CA ARG A 286 3.09 20.45 8.98
C ARG A 286 3.41 20.77 10.45
N LEU A 287 4.55 21.39 10.72
CA LEU A 287 4.92 21.82 12.07
C LEU A 287 3.90 22.81 12.63
N ALA A 288 3.54 23.85 11.87
CA ALA A 288 2.52 24.82 12.28
C ALA A 288 1.17 24.16 12.57
N LEU A 289 0.75 23.20 11.73
CA LEU A 289 -0.45 22.40 11.99
C LEU A 289 -0.32 21.59 13.30
N ALA A 290 0.81 20.98 13.59
CA ALA A 290 1.00 20.22 14.82
C ALA A 290 0.96 21.15 16.05
N GLN A 291 1.63 22.28 15.99
CA GLN A 291 1.65 23.30 17.07
C GLN A 291 0.27 23.88 17.35
N LEU A 292 -0.56 24.06 16.31
CA LEU A 292 -1.96 24.50 16.45
C LEU A 292 -2.77 23.53 17.34
N PHE A 293 -2.41 22.23 17.35
CA PHE A 293 -3.01 21.20 18.21
C PHE A 293 -2.22 20.98 19.51
N GLY A 294 -1.30 21.88 19.88
CA GLY A 294 -0.48 21.75 21.08
C GLY A 294 0.53 20.61 21.04
N LYS A 295 0.87 20.11 19.84
CA LYS A 295 1.90 19.10 19.66
C LYS A 295 3.26 19.76 19.41
N LYS A 296 4.33 19.15 19.92
CA LYS A 296 5.69 19.68 19.77
C LYS A 296 6.22 19.53 18.34
N THR A 297 5.94 18.40 17.72
CA THR A 297 6.38 18.06 16.37
C THR A 297 5.21 17.49 15.53
N TYR A 298 5.40 17.44 14.21
CA TYR A 298 4.42 16.77 13.36
C TYR A 298 4.37 15.24 13.61
N ALA A 299 5.50 14.64 13.96
CA ALA A 299 5.56 13.23 14.33
C ALA A 299 4.69 12.93 15.57
N ASP A 300 4.70 13.78 16.61
CA ASP A 300 3.80 13.65 17.77
C ASP A 300 2.32 13.68 17.37
N LYS A 301 1.99 14.47 16.35
CA LYS A 301 0.60 14.56 15.83
C LYS A 301 0.24 13.30 15.04
N SER A 302 1.16 12.77 14.24
CA SER A 302 0.90 11.66 13.32
C SER A 302 0.85 10.30 14.04
N LEU A 303 1.67 10.11 15.07
CA LEU A 303 1.93 8.80 15.68
C LEU A 303 0.98 8.43 16.82
N TYR A 304 0.25 9.37 17.41
CA TYR A 304 -0.47 9.14 18.67
C TYR A 304 -1.53 8.01 18.65
N LYS A 305 -1.95 7.54 17.47
CA LYS A 305 -2.89 6.41 17.30
C LYS A 305 -2.28 5.20 16.62
N THR A 306 -0.98 5.18 16.42
CA THR A 306 -0.25 4.02 15.90
C THR A 306 0.16 3.09 17.02
N MET A 307 0.72 1.91 16.71
CA MET A 307 1.29 1.02 17.73
C MET A 307 2.55 1.61 18.38
N ALA A 308 3.33 2.36 17.61
CA ALA A 308 4.51 3.07 18.11
C ALA A 308 4.14 4.19 19.09
N GLU A 309 3.01 4.86 18.89
CA GLU A 309 2.44 5.94 19.72
C GLU A 309 3.32 7.21 19.80
N THR A 310 4.64 7.10 19.83
CA THR A 310 5.57 8.23 20.01
C THR A 310 6.79 8.17 19.09
N PRO A 311 7.42 9.33 18.78
CA PRO A 311 8.66 9.38 18.02
C PRO A 311 9.80 8.57 18.66
N GLU A 312 9.90 8.58 19.99
CA GLU A 312 10.94 7.85 20.73
C GLU A 312 10.87 6.34 20.50
N ARG A 313 9.65 5.77 20.45
CA ARG A 313 9.48 4.34 20.16
C ARG A 313 9.83 4.01 18.72
N VAL A 314 9.57 4.92 17.78
CA VAL A 314 10.01 4.76 16.38
C VAL A 314 11.53 4.76 16.30
N TYR A 315 12.21 5.76 16.90
CA TYR A 315 13.67 5.80 16.92
C TYR A 315 14.27 4.60 17.64
N SER A 316 13.67 4.15 18.76
CA SER A 316 14.11 2.94 19.46
C SER A 316 14.12 1.71 18.55
N LEU A 317 13.11 1.52 17.71
CA LEU A 317 13.10 0.44 16.73
C LEU A 317 14.19 0.63 15.67
N LEU A 318 14.28 1.83 15.07
CA LEU A 318 15.25 2.12 14.02
C LEU A 318 16.70 1.91 14.55
N ASP A 319 16.99 2.35 15.77
CA ASP A 319 18.29 2.21 16.41
C ASP A 319 18.63 0.75 16.70
N GLN A 320 17.71 -0.03 17.27
CA GLN A 320 17.91 -1.45 17.51
C GLN A 320 18.22 -2.22 16.22
N LEU A 321 17.48 -1.94 15.17
CA LEU A 321 17.72 -2.55 13.85
C LEU A 321 19.04 -2.07 13.25
N ARG A 322 19.37 -0.78 13.35
CA ARG A 322 20.68 -0.26 12.90
C ARG A 322 21.83 -0.98 13.59
N GLU A 323 21.81 -1.08 14.91
CA GLU A 323 22.87 -1.74 15.68
C GLU A 323 23.06 -3.20 15.27
N ALA A 324 21.95 -3.91 15.00
CA ALA A 324 21.99 -5.31 14.59
C ALA A 324 22.45 -5.50 13.14
N TYR A 325 21.95 -4.68 12.20
CA TYR A 325 22.11 -4.92 10.75
C TYR A 325 23.32 -4.19 10.14
N LEU A 326 23.70 -3.00 10.64
CA LEU A 326 24.73 -2.18 9.99
C LEU A 326 26.09 -2.85 9.84
N PRO A 327 26.61 -3.60 10.83
CA PRO A 327 27.88 -4.33 10.67
C PRO A 327 27.83 -5.38 9.55
N ALA A 328 26.71 -6.11 9.45
CA ALA A 328 26.51 -7.10 8.41
C ALA A 328 26.33 -6.43 7.03
N ALA A 329 25.58 -5.33 6.94
CA ALA A 329 25.40 -4.57 5.70
C ALA A 329 26.73 -4.03 5.15
N ARG A 330 27.61 -3.55 6.01
CA ARG A 330 28.96 -3.14 5.61
C ARG A 330 29.81 -4.31 5.10
N ALA A 331 29.69 -5.48 5.73
CA ALA A 331 30.38 -6.69 5.26
C ALA A 331 29.82 -7.15 3.90
N GLU A 332 28.50 -7.09 3.68
CA GLU A 332 27.86 -7.40 2.40
C GLU A 332 28.31 -6.46 1.29
N VAL A 333 28.41 -5.15 1.57
CA VAL A 333 28.92 -4.17 0.60
C VAL A 333 30.40 -4.44 0.28
N GLN A 334 31.21 -4.76 1.29
CA GLN A 334 32.61 -5.12 1.08
C GLN A 334 32.75 -6.39 0.24
N GLU A 335 31.93 -7.41 0.46
CA GLU A 335 31.92 -8.63 -0.36
C GLU A 335 31.65 -8.32 -1.85
N VAL A 336 30.70 -7.42 -2.12
CA VAL A 336 30.41 -6.99 -3.50
C VAL A 336 31.58 -6.21 -4.10
N GLU A 337 32.24 -5.36 -3.29
CA GLU A 337 33.41 -4.59 -3.72
C GLU A 337 34.60 -5.53 -4.04
N ASP A 338 34.87 -6.50 -3.17
CA ASP A 338 35.92 -7.51 -3.39
C ASP A 338 35.64 -8.34 -4.66
N TYR A 339 34.37 -8.75 -4.86
CA TYR A 339 33.93 -9.44 -6.07
C TYR A 339 34.14 -8.58 -7.32
N ALA A 340 33.79 -7.32 -7.26
CA ALA A 340 33.95 -6.39 -8.39
C ALA A 340 35.43 -6.22 -8.75
N HIS A 341 36.31 -6.04 -7.76
CA HIS A 341 37.75 -5.94 -7.99
C HIS A 341 38.32 -7.20 -8.63
N ALA A 342 37.89 -8.39 -8.19
CA ALA A 342 38.29 -9.66 -8.79
C ALA A 342 37.84 -9.80 -10.25
N HIS A 343 36.80 -9.03 -10.67
CA HIS A 343 36.23 -9.05 -12.02
C HIS A 343 36.49 -7.79 -12.85
N GLY A 344 37.60 -7.10 -12.56
CA GLY A 344 38.12 -6.01 -13.40
C GLY A 344 37.56 -4.62 -13.07
N PHE A 345 37.03 -4.43 -11.89
CA PHE A 345 36.69 -3.10 -11.37
C PHE A 345 37.95 -2.48 -10.75
N TYR A 346 38.35 -1.30 -11.22
CA TYR A 346 39.62 -0.68 -10.83
C TYR A 346 39.48 0.58 -9.97
N ALA A 347 38.27 1.10 -9.77
CA ALA A 347 38.07 2.23 -8.87
C ALA A 347 38.21 1.78 -7.37
N ALA A 348 38.61 2.70 -6.49
CA ALA A 348 38.88 2.37 -5.09
C ALA A 348 37.64 1.84 -4.36
N HIS A 349 36.48 2.42 -4.64
CA HIS A 349 35.23 2.04 -4.01
C HIS A 349 34.08 1.96 -5.02
N LEU A 350 33.13 1.05 -4.74
CA LEU A 350 31.88 0.99 -5.47
C LEU A 350 31.09 2.29 -5.31
N GLN A 351 30.49 2.72 -6.40
CA GLN A 351 29.49 3.78 -6.39
C GLN A 351 28.07 3.18 -6.37
N PRO A 352 27.05 3.93 -6.00
CA PRO A 352 25.67 3.39 -5.97
C PRO A 352 25.20 2.76 -7.30
N TRP A 353 25.68 3.26 -8.45
CA TRP A 353 25.39 2.68 -9.77
C TRP A 353 26.17 1.40 -10.10
N ASP A 354 27.13 1.00 -9.25
CA ASP A 354 27.91 -0.23 -9.41
C ASP A 354 27.37 -1.37 -8.55
N PHE A 355 26.85 -1.03 -7.37
CA PHE A 355 26.44 -2.02 -6.37
C PHE A 355 25.42 -3.02 -6.92
N SER A 356 24.30 -2.57 -7.49
CA SER A 356 23.25 -3.46 -8.00
C SER A 356 23.74 -4.41 -9.10
N TYR A 357 24.64 -3.93 -9.96
CA TYR A 357 25.20 -4.70 -11.05
C TYR A 357 26.12 -5.83 -10.54
N TYR A 358 27.10 -5.52 -9.70
CA TYR A 358 28.00 -6.53 -9.16
C TYR A 358 27.31 -7.43 -8.14
N SER A 359 26.40 -6.93 -7.36
CA SER A 359 25.56 -7.70 -6.45
C SER A 359 24.78 -8.80 -7.19
N LYS A 360 24.15 -8.48 -8.32
CA LYS A 360 23.44 -9.49 -9.12
C LYS A 360 24.38 -10.57 -9.64
N LYS A 361 25.54 -10.19 -10.17
CA LYS A 361 26.55 -11.15 -10.68
C LYS A 361 27.08 -12.05 -9.56
N LEU A 362 27.39 -11.49 -8.38
CA LEU A 362 27.79 -12.24 -7.21
C LEU A 362 26.71 -13.24 -6.78
N LYS A 363 25.43 -12.81 -6.75
CA LYS A 363 24.30 -13.68 -6.42
C LYS A 363 24.20 -14.88 -7.37
N GLN A 364 24.32 -14.64 -8.67
CA GLN A 364 24.30 -15.70 -9.69
C GLN A 364 25.44 -16.68 -9.52
N GLU A 365 26.66 -16.20 -9.23
CA GLU A 365 27.82 -17.07 -8.99
C GLU A 365 27.67 -17.91 -7.71
N LYS A 366 27.23 -17.28 -6.62
CA LYS A 366 27.11 -17.97 -5.31
C LYS A 366 26.03 -19.03 -5.29
N PHE A 367 24.87 -18.77 -5.89
CA PHE A 367 23.69 -19.61 -5.69
C PHE A 367 23.25 -20.38 -6.94
N SER A 368 23.69 -19.98 -8.13
CA SER A 368 23.33 -20.63 -9.38
C SER A 368 21.81 -20.86 -9.53
N ILE A 369 21.02 -19.84 -9.23
CA ILE A 369 19.56 -19.84 -9.35
C ILE A 369 19.05 -18.55 -10.00
N SER A 370 18.05 -18.69 -10.85
CA SER A 370 17.34 -17.57 -11.47
C SER A 370 15.83 -17.72 -11.34
N ASP A 371 15.10 -16.66 -11.60
CA ASP A 371 13.62 -16.71 -11.64
C ASP A 371 13.12 -17.69 -12.70
N ASP A 372 13.83 -17.84 -13.82
CA ASP A 372 13.45 -18.74 -14.90
C ASP A 372 13.54 -20.23 -14.51
N ASP A 373 14.35 -20.57 -13.50
CA ASP A 373 14.40 -21.91 -12.92
C ASP A 373 13.16 -22.24 -12.10
N LEU A 374 12.53 -21.24 -11.47
CA LEU A 374 11.38 -21.38 -10.57
C LEU A 374 10.04 -21.22 -11.28
N ARG A 375 9.94 -20.31 -12.27
CA ARG A 375 8.68 -20.04 -13.01
C ARG A 375 7.91 -21.27 -13.49
N PRO A 376 8.55 -22.35 -14.00
CA PRO A 376 7.83 -23.53 -14.44
C PRO A 376 7.00 -24.23 -13.36
N TYR A 377 7.27 -23.97 -12.09
CA TYR A 377 6.57 -24.54 -10.94
C TYR A 377 5.48 -23.64 -10.39
N PHE A 378 5.37 -22.39 -10.88
CA PHE A 378 4.45 -21.37 -10.38
C PHE A 378 3.40 -20.98 -11.45
N GLU A 379 2.72 -21.97 -11.99
CA GLU A 379 1.60 -21.76 -12.91
C GLU A 379 0.40 -21.17 -12.15
N LEU A 380 -0.28 -20.15 -12.70
CA LEU A 380 -1.34 -19.36 -12.06
C LEU A 380 -2.42 -20.21 -11.38
N GLU A 381 -3.00 -21.21 -12.08
CA GLU A 381 -4.09 -22.00 -11.51
C GLU A 381 -3.60 -22.89 -10.36
N SER A 382 -2.36 -23.36 -10.44
CA SER A 382 -1.71 -24.13 -9.38
C SER A 382 -1.40 -23.26 -8.18
N VAL A 383 -0.85 -22.05 -8.38
CA VAL A 383 -0.59 -21.07 -7.33
C VAL A 383 -1.90 -20.67 -6.63
N LYS A 384 -2.95 -20.38 -7.40
CA LYS A 384 -4.27 -20.05 -6.86
C LYS A 384 -4.83 -21.16 -5.97
N LYS A 385 -4.72 -22.41 -6.40
CA LYS A 385 -5.09 -23.58 -5.57
C LYS A 385 -4.26 -23.67 -4.30
N GLY A 386 -2.96 -23.38 -4.38
CA GLY A 386 -2.06 -23.34 -3.23
C GLY A 386 -2.49 -22.28 -2.20
N VAL A 387 -2.71 -21.05 -2.65
CA VAL A 387 -3.10 -19.93 -1.79
C VAL A 387 -4.48 -20.15 -1.14
N PHE A 388 -5.47 -20.63 -1.91
CA PHE A 388 -6.78 -21.00 -1.33
C PHE A 388 -6.66 -22.20 -0.39
N GLY A 389 -5.83 -23.20 -0.74
CA GLY A 389 -5.56 -24.35 0.10
C GLY A 389 -4.85 -24.00 1.41
N LEU A 390 -4.04 -22.93 1.46
CA LEU A 390 -3.47 -22.38 2.69
C LEU A 390 -4.60 -21.91 3.63
N ALA A 391 -5.51 -21.10 3.13
CA ALA A 391 -6.64 -20.62 3.91
C ALA A 391 -7.60 -21.74 4.36
N GLU A 392 -7.76 -22.78 3.54
CA GLU A 392 -8.53 -23.97 3.92
C GLU A 392 -7.86 -24.72 5.09
N ARG A 393 -6.54 -24.95 5.01
CA ARG A 393 -5.79 -25.67 6.06
C ARG A 393 -5.74 -24.90 7.38
N LEU A 394 -5.50 -23.58 7.32
CA LEU A 394 -5.35 -22.75 8.52
C LEU A 394 -6.69 -22.37 9.13
N TYR A 395 -7.66 -22.02 8.30
CA TYR A 395 -8.89 -21.34 8.75
C TYR A 395 -10.18 -22.06 8.36
N GLY A 396 -10.09 -23.16 7.61
CA GLY A 396 -11.26 -23.94 7.17
C GLY A 396 -12.08 -23.25 6.07
N LEU A 397 -11.48 -22.31 5.32
CA LEU A 397 -12.18 -21.56 4.27
C LEU A 397 -12.33 -22.39 3.01
N LYS A 398 -13.46 -22.23 2.31
CA LYS A 398 -13.73 -22.86 1.02
C LYS A 398 -14.08 -21.79 0.00
N PHE A 399 -13.43 -21.85 -1.15
CA PHE A 399 -13.63 -20.92 -2.25
C PHE A 399 -14.35 -21.63 -3.40
N LYS A 400 -15.44 -21.02 -3.88
CA LYS A 400 -16.22 -21.56 -5.00
C LYS A 400 -16.45 -20.46 -6.02
N GLU A 401 -15.94 -20.64 -7.23
CA GLU A 401 -16.22 -19.72 -8.34
C GLU A 401 -17.72 -19.61 -8.58
N ASN A 402 -18.23 -18.37 -8.76
CA ASN A 402 -19.62 -18.12 -9.06
C ASN A 402 -19.75 -17.12 -10.23
N LYS A 403 -19.99 -17.67 -11.42
CA LYS A 403 -20.15 -16.89 -12.67
C LYS A 403 -21.44 -16.03 -12.73
N ASN A 404 -22.35 -16.18 -11.77
CA ASN A 404 -23.54 -15.34 -11.68
C ASN A 404 -23.26 -14.03 -10.92
N ILE A 405 -22.11 -13.90 -10.26
CA ILE A 405 -21.68 -12.63 -9.68
C ILE A 405 -21.06 -11.80 -10.82
N GLN A 406 -21.61 -10.61 -11.05
CA GLN A 406 -21.11 -9.70 -12.07
C GLN A 406 -19.72 -9.19 -11.69
N VAL A 407 -18.88 -8.98 -12.68
CA VAL A 407 -17.50 -8.47 -12.53
C VAL A 407 -17.32 -7.20 -13.36
N TYR A 408 -16.43 -6.32 -12.93
CA TYR A 408 -16.19 -5.04 -13.59
C TYR A 408 -15.31 -5.16 -14.86
N ASN A 409 -14.62 -6.28 -15.02
CA ASN A 409 -13.84 -6.60 -16.23
C ASN A 409 -13.89 -8.12 -16.46
N PRO A 410 -13.98 -8.62 -17.72
CA PRO A 410 -14.05 -10.04 -18.03
C PRO A 410 -12.86 -10.90 -17.52
N GLU A 411 -11.71 -10.29 -17.24
CA GLU A 411 -10.53 -10.97 -16.69
C GLU A 411 -10.63 -11.20 -15.18
N VAL A 412 -11.61 -10.61 -14.50
CA VAL A 412 -11.82 -10.76 -13.06
C VAL A 412 -12.63 -12.01 -12.78
N THR A 413 -12.22 -12.78 -11.77
CA THR A 413 -12.97 -13.96 -11.32
C THR A 413 -13.57 -13.68 -9.93
N ALA A 414 -14.85 -14.02 -9.75
CA ALA A 414 -15.55 -13.86 -8.47
C ALA A 414 -15.77 -15.22 -7.78
N TYR A 415 -15.52 -15.25 -6.49
CA TYR A 415 -15.65 -16.43 -5.63
C TYR A 415 -16.61 -16.17 -4.47
N GLU A 416 -17.44 -17.16 -4.16
CA GLU A 416 -18.12 -17.30 -2.87
C GLU A 416 -17.15 -17.91 -1.86
N VAL A 417 -17.05 -17.32 -0.68
CA VAL A 417 -16.21 -17.83 0.41
C VAL A 417 -17.09 -18.34 1.55
N PHE A 418 -16.83 -19.57 1.97
CA PHE A 418 -17.57 -20.24 3.04
C PHE A 418 -16.63 -20.70 4.16
N ASP A 419 -17.15 -20.80 5.38
CA ASP A 419 -16.46 -21.46 6.48
C ASP A 419 -16.52 -23.01 6.36
N GLU A 420 -15.88 -23.71 7.28
CA GLU A 420 -15.85 -25.17 7.34
C GLU A 420 -17.23 -25.83 7.43
N LYS A 421 -18.23 -25.09 7.97
CA LYS A 421 -19.64 -25.53 8.15
C LYS A 421 -20.51 -25.16 6.96
N GLY A 422 -19.94 -24.52 5.93
CA GLY A 422 -20.68 -24.07 4.74
C GLY A 422 -21.44 -22.76 4.94
N LYS A 423 -21.17 -22.01 6.01
CA LYS A 423 -21.74 -20.67 6.20
C LYS A 423 -21.01 -19.68 5.30
N PHE A 424 -21.77 -18.87 4.56
CA PHE A 424 -21.24 -17.78 3.73
C PHE A 424 -20.50 -16.73 4.58
N LEU A 425 -19.29 -16.36 4.12
CA LEU A 425 -18.40 -15.41 4.79
C LEU A 425 -18.12 -14.15 3.96
N ALA A 426 -17.93 -14.27 2.65
CA ALA A 426 -17.53 -13.15 1.81
C ALA A 426 -17.76 -13.44 0.33
N VAL A 427 -17.80 -12.37 -0.49
CA VAL A 427 -17.47 -12.44 -1.92
C VAL A 427 -16.01 -12.00 -2.07
N TYR A 428 -15.25 -12.74 -2.87
CA TYR A 428 -13.86 -12.43 -3.18
C TYR A 428 -13.68 -12.31 -4.70
N TYR A 429 -13.14 -11.17 -5.14
CA TYR A 429 -12.78 -10.91 -6.52
C TYR A 429 -11.27 -10.99 -6.69
N ALA A 430 -10.81 -11.68 -7.73
CA ALA A 430 -9.39 -11.81 -8.08
C ALA A 430 -9.13 -11.25 -9.47
N ASP A 431 -8.27 -10.25 -9.55
CA ASP A 431 -7.90 -9.52 -10.77
C ASP A 431 -6.38 -9.56 -10.97
N PHE A 432 -5.89 -10.51 -11.79
CA PHE A 432 -4.50 -10.88 -11.83
C PHE A 432 -3.62 -10.09 -12.81
N HIS A 433 -4.16 -9.60 -13.93
CA HIS A 433 -3.33 -9.17 -15.06
C HIS A 433 -3.36 -7.67 -15.29
N PRO A 434 -2.24 -7.07 -15.79
CA PRO A 434 -2.17 -5.66 -16.11
C PRO A 434 -3.04 -5.30 -17.32
N ARG A 435 -3.58 -4.08 -17.37
CA ARG A 435 -4.26 -3.47 -18.52
C ARG A 435 -4.14 -1.95 -18.46
N ASP A 436 -4.46 -1.26 -19.56
CA ASP A 436 -4.23 0.19 -19.68
C ASP A 436 -5.02 1.02 -18.64
N GLY A 437 -6.22 0.58 -18.30
CA GLY A 437 -7.07 1.23 -17.28
C GLY A 437 -6.74 0.83 -15.82
N LYS A 438 -5.67 0.06 -15.57
CA LYS A 438 -5.31 -0.41 -14.22
C LYS A 438 -4.03 0.25 -13.72
N ARG A 439 -4.06 0.77 -12.49
CA ARG A 439 -2.86 1.29 -11.82
C ARG A 439 -1.82 0.18 -11.62
N GLY A 440 -0.53 0.56 -11.65
CA GLY A 440 0.57 -0.35 -11.36
C GLY A 440 0.62 -0.75 -9.87
N GLY A 441 1.31 -1.86 -9.58
CA GLY A 441 1.42 -2.44 -8.25
C GLY A 441 0.37 -3.53 -7.98
N ALA A 442 0.19 -3.87 -6.71
CA ALA A 442 -0.86 -4.75 -6.24
C ALA A 442 -1.52 -4.15 -5.00
N TRP A 443 -2.77 -4.48 -4.74
CA TRP A 443 -3.49 -4.01 -3.57
C TRP A 443 -4.73 -4.84 -3.28
N MET A 444 -5.19 -4.76 -2.02
CA MET A 444 -6.50 -5.20 -1.57
C MET A 444 -7.39 -4.00 -1.31
N ASN A 445 -8.65 -4.09 -1.73
CA ASN A 445 -9.72 -3.17 -1.32
C ASN A 445 -11.00 -3.95 -1.00
N ASP A 446 -11.98 -3.26 -0.43
CA ASP A 446 -13.33 -3.75 -0.39
C ASP A 446 -14.28 -2.91 -1.27
N PHE A 447 -15.27 -3.57 -1.86
CA PHE A 447 -16.45 -2.94 -2.45
C PHE A 447 -17.51 -2.70 -1.37
N GLN A 448 -17.55 -3.56 -0.35
CA GLN A 448 -18.40 -3.47 0.81
C GLN A 448 -17.63 -4.01 2.02
N PRO A 449 -17.48 -3.22 3.11
CA PRO A 449 -16.93 -3.72 4.37
C PRO A 449 -17.92 -4.66 5.08
N GLN A 450 -17.45 -5.42 6.07
CA GLN A 450 -18.31 -6.16 6.96
C GLN A 450 -18.86 -5.24 8.06
N TYR A 451 -20.16 -5.34 8.38
CA TYR A 451 -20.78 -4.66 9.51
C TYR A 451 -22.09 -5.35 9.92
N ILE A 452 -22.57 -5.03 11.13
CA ILE A 452 -23.84 -5.54 11.65
C ILE A 452 -24.86 -4.39 11.69
N LYS A 453 -25.99 -4.55 10.98
CA LYS A 453 -27.12 -3.62 11.03
C LYS A 453 -28.35 -4.32 11.59
N GLY A 454 -28.75 -3.94 12.81
CA GLY A 454 -29.78 -4.66 13.53
C GLY A 454 -29.34 -6.10 13.88
N LYS A 455 -30.00 -7.10 13.26
CA LYS A 455 -29.63 -8.53 13.43
C LYS A 455 -28.92 -9.10 12.19
N LYS A 456 -28.73 -8.31 11.14
CA LYS A 456 -28.16 -8.75 9.89
C LYS A 456 -26.66 -8.47 9.86
N ASP A 457 -25.87 -9.53 9.67
CA ASP A 457 -24.43 -9.46 9.38
C ASP A 457 -24.26 -9.26 7.86
N HIS A 458 -23.86 -8.04 7.47
CA HIS A 458 -23.49 -7.70 6.09
C HIS A 458 -22.08 -8.16 5.85
N ARG A 459 -21.95 -9.23 5.05
CA ARG A 459 -20.64 -9.82 4.79
C ARG A 459 -19.89 -9.03 3.71
N PRO A 460 -18.54 -9.01 3.80
CA PRO A 460 -17.72 -8.15 2.96
C PRO A 460 -17.63 -8.66 1.51
N HIS A 461 -17.41 -7.71 0.58
CA HIS A 461 -17.03 -7.98 -0.81
C HIS A 461 -15.62 -7.45 -1.02
N ILE A 462 -14.65 -8.35 -1.10
CA ILE A 462 -13.21 -8.06 -1.13
C ILE A 462 -12.67 -8.23 -2.54
N VAL A 463 -11.71 -7.39 -2.93
CA VAL A 463 -10.99 -7.52 -4.19
C VAL A 463 -9.49 -7.47 -3.97
N ASN A 464 -8.76 -8.41 -4.60
CA ASN A 464 -7.33 -8.29 -4.83
C ASN A 464 -7.09 -7.91 -6.29
N VAL A 465 -6.33 -6.85 -6.49
CA VAL A 465 -5.93 -6.34 -7.81
C VAL A 465 -4.42 -6.45 -7.94
N MET A 466 -3.96 -7.11 -9.00
CA MET A 466 -2.55 -7.41 -9.24
C MET A 466 -2.18 -7.11 -10.69
N ASN A 467 -0.88 -7.07 -10.98
CA ASN A 467 -0.33 -6.82 -12.32
C ASN A 467 0.70 -7.89 -12.68
N PHE A 468 0.28 -9.16 -12.64
CA PHE A 468 1.14 -10.32 -12.82
C PHE A 468 1.27 -10.76 -14.28
N THR A 469 2.33 -11.53 -14.53
CA THR A 469 2.66 -12.10 -15.85
C THR A 469 1.45 -12.75 -16.52
N ARG A 470 1.18 -12.36 -17.77
CA ARG A 470 0.09 -12.91 -18.60
C ARG A 470 0.44 -14.27 -19.20
N PRO A 471 -0.55 -15.07 -19.56
CA PRO A 471 -0.32 -16.21 -20.46
C PRO A 471 0.14 -15.69 -21.85
N VAL A 472 1.01 -16.45 -22.51
CA VAL A 472 1.47 -16.14 -23.88
C VAL A 472 0.71 -17.06 -24.85
N LYS A 473 -0.01 -16.44 -25.80
CA LYS A 473 -0.68 -17.16 -26.90
C LYS A 473 0.26 -17.19 -28.11
N SER A 474 0.31 -18.33 -28.79
CA SER A 474 1.15 -18.55 -29.98
C SER A 474 0.87 -17.54 -31.12
N GLU A 475 -0.37 -17.13 -31.27
CA GLU A 475 -0.82 -16.15 -32.26
C GLU A 475 -0.28 -14.71 -32.02
N ALA A 476 0.07 -14.39 -30.79
CA ALA A 476 0.54 -13.05 -30.40
C ALA A 476 2.07 -12.90 -30.39
N ALA A 477 2.82 -13.99 -30.59
CA ALA A 477 4.26 -14.03 -30.37
C ALA A 477 5.12 -13.76 -31.64
N GLY A 478 4.50 -13.42 -32.77
CA GLY A 478 5.19 -13.12 -34.03
C GLY A 478 5.75 -14.33 -34.76
N GLU A 479 6.21 -14.14 -36.03
CA GLU A 479 6.63 -15.20 -36.96
C GLU A 479 7.79 -16.11 -36.51
N ASN A 480 8.49 -15.77 -35.43
CA ASN A 480 9.62 -16.53 -34.90
C ASN A 480 9.28 -17.38 -33.66
N PHE A 481 8.02 -17.41 -33.23
CA PHE A 481 7.61 -18.19 -32.07
C PHE A 481 7.06 -19.56 -32.52
N SER A 482 7.88 -20.58 -32.40
CA SER A 482 7.50 -21.98 -32.72
C SER A 482 6.85 -22.73 -31.53
N GLY A 483 6.32 -21.99 -30.53
CA GLY A 483 5.85 -22.54 -29.26
C GLY A 483 4.35 -22.76 -29.19
N GLN A 484 3.92 -23.71 -28.37
CA GLN A 484 2.53 -23.89 -27.93
C GLN A 484 2.15 -22.75 -26.97
N ASP A 485 0.85 -22.47 -26.83
CA ASP A 485 0.33 -21.56 -25.81
C ASP A 485 0.97 -21.84 -24.43
N LYS A 486 1.51 -20.81 -23.81
CA LYS A 486 2.17 -20.91 -22.51
C LYS A 486 1.25 -20.31 -21.45
N PRO A 487 0.90 -21.05 -20.37
CA PRO A 487 0.10 -20.50 -19.28
C PRO A 487 0.84 -19.36 -18.58
N ALA A 488 0.15 -18.58 -17.77
CA ALA A 488 0.78 -17.59 -16.90
C ALA A 488 1.70 -18.31 -15.90
N LEU A 489 2.99 -18.05 -16.00
CA LEU A 489 4.03 -18.58 -15.11
C LEU A 489 4.60 -17.44 -14.28
N PHE A 490 4.34 -17.46 -12.98
CA PHE A 490 4.72 -16.41 -12.07
C PHE A 490 6.19 -16.47 -11.65
N THR A 491 6.78 -15.33 -11.29
CA THR A 491 8.01 -15.29 -10.53
C THR A 491 7.75 -15.68 -9.08
N TYR A 492 8.82 -15.95 -8.33
CA TYR A 492 8.75 -16.08 -6.87
C TYR A 492 8.13 -14.83 -6.22
N ASP A 493 8.54 -13.64 -6.65
CA ASP A 493 8.03 -12.35 -6.15
C ASP A 493 6.54 -12.16 -6.46
N GLU A 494 6.04 -12.60 -7.63
CA GLU A 494 4.62 -12.54 -7.96
C GLU A 494 3.79 -13.48 -7.05
N VAL A 495 4.29 -14.66 -6.74
CA VAL A 495 3.63 -15.57 -5.79
C VAL A 495 3.63 -15.00 -4.38
N ARG A 496 4.76 -14.43 -3.94
CA ARG A 496 4.89 -13.75 -2.65
C ARG A 496 3.93 -12.56 -2.55
N THR A 497 3.84 -11.74 -3.59
CA THR A 497 2.89 -10.62 -3.66
C THR A 497 1.44 -11.12 -3.60
N PHE A 498 1.09 -12.22 -4.26
CA PHE A 498 -0.26 -12.78 -4.14
C PHE A 498 -0.56 -13.24 -2.71
N LEU A 499 0.38 -13.88 -2.04
CA LEU A 499 0.22 -14.23 -0.62
C LEU A 499 0.03 -12.99 0.26
N HIS A 500 0.77 -11.91 -0.01
CA HIS A 500 0.65 -10.62 0.65
C HIS A 500 -0.78 -10.06 0.50
N GLU A 501 -1.23 -9.83 -0.71
CA GLU A 501 -2.56 -9.26 -0.98
C GLU A 501 -3.68 -10.17 -0.46
N PHE A 502 -3.47 -11.47 -0.51
CA PHE A 502 -4.40 -12.43 0.05
C PHE A 502 -4.42 -12.40 1.60
N GLY A 503 -3.33 -12.06 2.25
CA GLY A 503 -3.28 -11.80 3.70
C GLY A 503 -4.19 -10.63 4.11
N HIS A 504 -4.15 -9.52 3.36
CA HIS A 504 -5.11 -8.43 3.52
C HIS A 504 -6.54 -8.88 3.23
N ALA A 505 -6.74 -9.68 2.18
CA ALA A 505 -8.06 -10.22 1.86
C ALA A 505 -8.61 -11.11 2.98
N LEU A 506 -7.77 -11.94 3.61
CA LEU A 506 -8.16 -12.73 4.78
C LEU A 506 -8.57 -11.84 5.96
N HIS A 507 -7.87 -10.73 6.21
CA HIS A 507 -8.23 -9.75 7.22
C HIS A 507 -9.63 -9.16 6.96
N GLY A 508 -9.91 -8.80 5.70
CA GLY A 508 -11.23 -8.31 5.28
C GLY A 508 -12.33 -9.38 5.37
N MET A 509 -12.07 -10.59 4.82
CA MET A 509 -13.08 -11.66 4.73
C MET A 509 -13.46 -12.26 6.08
N LEU A 510 -12.51 -12.37 7.01
CA LEU A 510 -12.71 -13.02 8.32
C LEU A 510 -13.22 -12.07 9.39
N THR A 511 -13.19 -10.77 9.18
CA THR A 511 -13.60 -9.77 10.16
C THR A 511 -15.02 -9.98 10.69
N ARG A 512 -15.22 -9.65 11.97
CA ARG A 512 -16.49 -9.77 12.71
C ARG A 512 -16.71 -8.56 13.60
N CYS A 513 -16.83 -7.40 12.95
CA CYS A 513 -17.02 -6.14 13.63
C CYS A 513 -18.50 -5.74 13.67
N GLN A 514 -18.90 -4.97 14.66
CA GLN A 514 -20.23 -4.39 14.73
C GLN A 514 -20.36 -3.21 13.78
N TYR A 515 -19.29 -2.42 13.63
CA TYR A 515 -19.26 -1.16 12.90
C TYR A 515 -18.35 -1.24 11.69
N SER A 516 -18.76 -0.63 10.58
CA SER A 516 -17.98 -0.61 9.33
C SER A 516 -16.64 0.08 9.48
N ALA A 517 -16.58 1.16 10.25
CA ALA A 517 -15.34 1.90 10.53
C ALA A 517 -14.25 1.08 11.25
N GLN A 518 -14.60 -0.08 11.81
CA GLN A 518 -13.66 -0.98 12.50
C GLN A 518 -13.37 -2.25 11.73
N SER A 519 -13.95 -2.41 10.53
CA SER A 519 -13.90 -3.66 9.77
C SER A 519 -12.55 -3.85 9.06
N GLY A 520 -12.07 -5.09 9.06
CA GLY A 520 -10.94 -5.54 8.25
C GLY A 520 -9.68 -4.70 8.43
N THR A 521 -9.23 -4.11 7.35
CA THR A 521 -8.00 -3.30 7.28
C THR A 521 -8.12 -1.89 7.85
N ASN A 522 -9.27 -1.51 8.45
CA ASN A 522 -9.43 -0.23 9.18
C ASN A 522 -8.72 -0.27 10.54
N VAL A 523 -7.41 -0.39 10.52
CA VAL A 523 -6.50 -0.52 11.67
C VAL A 523 -5.36 0.50 11.57
N PRO A 524 -4.55 0.70 12.63
CA PRO A 524 -3.36 1.55 12.54
C PRO A 524 -2.42 1.13 11.41
N ARG A 525 -1.75 2.11 10.79
CA ARG A 525 -0.86 1.91 9.64
C ARG A 525 0.26 0.91 9.93
N ASP A 526 0.84 0.97 11.11
CA ASP A 526 1.93 0.09 11.56
C ASP A 526 1.43 -1.29 12.04
N PHE A 527 0.15 -1.59 11.84
CA PHE A 527 -0.45 -2.90 12.08
C PHE A 527 -1.06 -3.53 10.83
N VAL A 528 -1.44 -2.72 9.84
CA VAL A 528 -2.21 -3.18 8.68
C VAL A 528 -1.45 -4.22 7.85
N GLU A 529 -0.11 -4.13 7.80
CA GLU A 529 0.73 -5.06 7.05
C GLU A 529 1.05 -6.37 7.80
N LEU A 530 0.67 -6.49 9.09
CA LEU A 530 0.91 -7.74 9.81
C LEU A 530 0.25 -8.96 9.14
N PRO A 531 -1.03 -8.97 8.76
CA PRO A 531 -1.64 -10.14 8.12
C PRO A 531 -1.07 -10.45 6.73
N SER A 532 -0.70 -9.41 5.97
CA SER A 532 -0.16 -9.57 4.61
C SER A 532 1.25 -10.14 4.64
N GLN A 533 2.17 -9.53 5.38
CA GLN A 533 3.56 -9.97 5.51
C GLN A 533 3.65 -11.33 6.25
N PHE A 534 2.81 -11.56 7.26
CA PHE A 534 2.69 -12.88 7.90
C PHE A 534 2.39 -13.99 6.88
N ASN A 535 1.49 -13.72 5.95
CA ASN A 535 1.08 -14.72 4.96
C ASN A 535 2.18 -15.01 3.93
N GLU A 536 3.07 -14.06 3.65
CA GLU A 536 4.24 -14.25 2.77
C GLU A 536 5.19 -15.35 3.27
N ASN A 537 5.38 -15.49 4.59
CA ASN A 537 6.33 -16.45 5.15
C ASN A 537 6.05 -17.90 4.73
N PHE A 538 4.83 -18.23 4.33
CA PHE A 538 4.51 -19.61 3.92
C PHE A 538 5.17 -20.02 2.60
N ILE A 539 5.55 -19.06 1.70
CA ILE A 539 6.21 -19.42 0.42
C ILE A 539 7.56 -20.11 0.64
N ASP A 540 8.18 -19.90 1.80
CA ASP A 540 9.46 -20.49 2.15
C ASP A 540 9.32 -21.88 2.82
N GLU A 541 8.09 -22.30 3.06
CA GLU A 541 7.82 -23.58 3.70
C GLU A 541 7.61 -24.69 2.68
N LYS A 542 8.54 -25.65 2.65
CA LYS A 542 8.44 -26.82 1.75
C LYS A 542 7.08 -27.50 1.82
N GLU A 543 6.54 -27.67 3.03
CA GLU A 543 5.24 -28.29 3.26
C GLU A 543 4.11 -27.56 2.53
N PHE A 544 4.20 -26.23 2.39
CA PHE A 544 3.26 -25.46 1.61
C PHE A 544 3.53 -25.57 0.11
N LEU A 545 4.79 -25.42 -0.33
CA LEU A 545 5.16 -25.53 -1.74
C LEU A 545 4.78 -26.89 -2.33
N ASP A 546 4.97 -27.98 -1.62
CA ASP A 546 4.61 -29.32 -2.06
C ASP A 546 3.10 -29.47 -2.37
N THR A 547 2.26 -28.59 -1.86
CA THR A 547 0.82 -28.63 -2.14
C THR A 547 0.45 -28.17 -3.54
N PHE A 548 1.27 -27.32 -4.19
CA PHE A 548 0.91 -26.70 -5.47
C PHE A 548 2.09 -26.50 -6.44
N ALA A 549 3.32 -26.34 -5.96
CA ALA A 549 4.48 -26.00 -6.80
C ALA A 549 4.91 -27.22 -7.64
N LYS A 550 4.22 -27.40 -8.77
CA LYS A 550 4.43 -28.50 -9.72
C LYS A 550 4.75 -27.96 -11.08
N HIS A 551 5.75 -28.54 -11.72
CA HIS A 551 6.15 -28.16 -13.06
C HIS A 551 4.98 -28.32 -14.05
N TYR A 552 4.60 -27.23 -14.72
CA TYR A 552 3.38 -27.10 -15.53
C TYR A 552 3.26 -28.11 -16.69
N LYS A 553 4.39 -28.63 -17.21
CA LYS A 553 4.41 -29.67 -18.28
C LYS A 553 4.48 -31.09 -17.74
N THR A 554 5.29 -31.32 -16.70
CA THR A 554 5.63 -32.69 -16.26
C THR A 554 4.86 -33.10 -15.00
N GLY A 555 4.30 -32.14 -14.24
CA GLY A 555 3.67 -32.38 -12.95
C GLY A 555 4.65 -32.73 -11.82
N ALA A 556 5.97 -32.72 -12.08
CA ALA A 556 7.00 -32.91 -11.05
C ALA A 556 6.97 -31.82 -10.00
N THR A 557 7.14 -32.17 -8.73
CA THR A 557 7.27 -31.22 -7.62
C THR A 557 8.56 -30.45 -7.73
N LEU A 558 8.62 -29.25 -7.09
CA LEU A 558 9.83 -28.44 -7.01
C LEU A 558 10.98 -29.29 -6.41
N PRO A 559 12.12 -29.47 -7.13
CA PRO A 559 13.25 -30.24 -6.64
C PRO A 559 13.83 -29.67 -5.35
N GLN A 560 14.25 -30.56 -4.44
CA GLN A 560 14.89 -30.13 -3.18
C GLN A 560 16.11 -29.25 -3.42
N GLU A 561 16.91 -29.55 -4.45
CA GLU A 561 18.07 -28.73 -4.82
C GLU A 561 17.71 -27.29 -5.15
N LEU A 562 16.64 -27.06 -5.93
CA LEU A 562 16.17 -25.69 -6.22
C LEU A 562 15.62 -25.01 -4.98
N LEU A 563 14.93 -25.72 -4.12
CA LEU A 563 14.45 -25.19 -2.84
C LEU A 563 15.62 -24.78 -1.94
N ASP A 564 16.67 -25.62 -1.84
CA ASP A 564 17.86 -25.32 -1.04
C ASP A 564 18.61 -24.09 -1.57
N LYS A 565 18.74 -23.95 -2.90
CA LYS A 565 19.31 -22.77 -3.55
C LYS A 565 18.45 -21.52 -3.30
N MET A 566 17.13 -21.67 -3.39
CA MET A 566 16.20 -20.59 -3.10
C MET A 566 16.38 -20.11 -1.64
N HIS A 567 16.34 -21.03 -0.66
CA HIS A 567 16.54 -20.69 0.74
C HIS A 567 17.92 -20.06 1.00
N ALA A 568 19.00 -20.62 0.43
CA ALA A 568 20.33 -20.05 0.57
C ALA A 568 20.45 -18.63 0.01
N SER A 569 19.64 -18.28 -1.00
CA SER A 569 19.65 -16.96 -1.60
C SER A 569 18.77 -15.91 -0.88
N GLN A 570 17.92 -16.31 0.05
CA GLN A 570 16.95 -15.41 0.71
C GLN A 570 17.62 -14.39 1.63
N THR A 571 18.65 -14.81 2.34
CA THR A 571 19.40 -13.93 3.24
C THR A 571 20.47 -13.10 2.53
N PHE A 572 20.61 -13.28 1.21
CA PHE A 572 21.60 -12.54 0.41
C PHE A 572 21.27 -11.06 0.37
N HIS A 573 22.16 -10.26 0.95
CA HIS A 573 22.01 -8.81 1.14
C HIS A 573 20.75 -8.40 1.97
N ALA A 574 20.30 -9.26 2.86
CA ALA A 574 19.22 -8.93 3.80
C ALA A 574 19.59 -7.75 4.69
N ALA A 575 20.85 -7.69 5.14
CA ALA A 575 21.33 -6.59 5.97
C ALA A 575 21.41 -5.27 5.20
N TYR A 576 21.96 -5.26 4.00
CA TYR A 576 21.97 -4.08 3.13
C TYR A 576 20.55 -3.58 2.85
N SER A 577 19.62 -4.49 2.51
CA SER A 577 18.23 -4.16 2.24
C SER A 577 17.54 -3.55 3.45
N CYS A 578 17.76 -4.11 4.65
CA CYS A 578 17.22 -3.56 5.90
C CYS A 578 17.78 -2.15 6.14
N VAL A 579 19.10 -1.96 6.12
CA VAL A 579 19.75 -0.66 6.36
C VAL A 579 19.29 0.39 5.34
N ARG A 580 19.06 -0.01 4.08
CA ARG A 580 18.48 0.88 3.07
C ARG A 580 17.06 1.33 3.45
N GLN A 581 16.22 0.46 4.00
CA GLN A 581 14.89 0.83 4.50
C GLN A 581 14.97 1.72 5.75
N LEU A 582 15.95 1.47 6.62
CA LEU A 582 16.18 2.33 7.79
C LEU A 582 16.54 3.75 7.38
N SER A 583 17.34 3.95 6.31
CA SER A 583 17.68 5.30 5.82
C SER A 583 16.44 6.13 5.49
N PHE A 584 15.41 5.50 4.91
CA PHE A 584 14.14 6.15 4.61
C PHE A 584 13.35 6.50 5.88
N GLY A 585 13.38 5.61 6.88
CA GLY A 585 12.76 5.84 8.18
C GLY A 585 13.42 7.00 8.96
N TYR A 586 14.76 7.04 9.00
CA TYR A 586 15.49 8.14 9.63
C TYR A 586 15.23 9.47 8.94
N LEU A 587 15.26 9.48 7.60
CA LEU A 587 14.98 10.68 6.80
C LEU A 587 13.57 11.23 7.06
N ASP A 588 12.56 10.34 7.05
CA ASP A 588 11.17 10.71 7.34
C ASP A 588 11.02 11.30 8.75
N MET A 589 11.57 10.60 9.74
CA MET A 589 11.48 11.03 11.13
C MET A 589 12.23 12.34 11.37
N ALA A 590 13.40 12.55 10.75
CA ALA A 590 14.15 13.79 10.87
C ALA A 590 13.32 15.00 10.37
N TRP A 591 12.73 14.90 9.17
CA TRP A 591 11.89 15.98 8.61
C TRP A 591 10.62 16.26 9.43
N HIS A 592 10.07 15.27 10.12
CA HIS A 592 8.81 15.39 10.83
C HIS A 592 8.94 15.52 12.36
N SER A 593 10.15 15.46 12.89
CA SER A 593 10.48 15.71 14.30
C SER A 593 11.08 17.10 14.55
N LEU A 594 11.03 17.98 13.56
CA LEU A 594 11.40 19.37 13.71
C LEU A 594 10.53 20.05 14.78
N THR A 595 11.17 20.83 15.66
CA THR A 595 10.50 21.63 16.71
C THR A 595 10.40 23.11 16.35
N GLU A 596 11.25 23.55 15.42
CA GLU A 596 11.31 24.88 14.87
C GLU A 596 11.21 24.82 13.33
N PRO A 597 10.76 25.88 12.67
CA PRO A 597 10.72 25.93 11.21
C PRO A 597 12.11 25.68 10.60
N PHE A 598 12.13 24.86 9.56
CA PHE A 598 13.35 24.66 8.76
C PHE A 598 13.63 25.91 7.93
N GLU A 599 14.83 26.45 8.11
CA GLU A 599 15.34 27.59 7.33
C GLU A 599 16.62 27.19 6.58
N ALA A 600 16.72 27.67 5.35
CA ALA A 600 17.93 27.48 4.58
C ALA A 600 19.11 28.27 5.18
N ASN A 601 20.28 27.66 5.20
CA ASN A 601 21.51 28.37 5.51
C ASN A 601 21.79 29.42 4.43
N GLU A 602 21.95 30.66 4.80
CA GLU A 602 22.16 31.76 3.85
C GLU A 602 23.39 31.61 2.95
N ALA A 603 24.45 30.98 3.46
CA ALA A 603 25.68 30.74 2.70
C ALA A 603 25.56 29.55 1.71
N LEU A 604 24.69 28.59 1.98
CA LEU A 604 24.50 27.38 1.16
C LEU A 604 23.36 27.53 0.14
N GLY A 605 22.36 28.31 0.46
CA GLY A 605 21.11 28.38 -0.29
C GLY A 605 20.17 27.18 -0.04
N MET A 606 18.98 27.20 -0.64
CA MET A 606 17.90 26.25 -0.35
C MET A 606 18.25 24.82 -0.74
N VAL A 607 18.71 24.60 -1.98
CA VAL A 607 19.01 23.25 -2.50
C VAL A 607 20.04 22.57 -1.62
N GLU A 608 21.18 23.19 -1.37
CA GLU A 608 22.25 22.61 -0.59
C GLU A 608 21.86 22.40 0.89
N SER A 609 21.03 23.30 1.46
CA SER A 609 20.53 23.15 2.83
C SER A 609 19.64 21.93 2.99
N VAL A 610 18.77 21.65 2.02
CA VAL A 610 17.92 20.46 2.02
C VAL A 610 18.76 19.20 1.83
N VAL A 611 19.66 19.19 0.83
CA VAL A 611 20.56 18.06 0.56
C VAL A 611 21.40 17.71 1.79
N ARG A 612 21.96 18.71 2.45
CA ARG A 612 22.75 18.52 3.66
C ARG A 612 21.94 17.95 4.81
N PHE A 613 20.73 18.47 5.04
CA PHE A 613 19.84 17.97 6.10
C PHE A 613 19.50 16.49 5.87
N GLY A 614 19.17 16.10 4.62
CA GLY A 614 18.86 14.72 4.28
C GLY A 614 20.06 13.79 4.45
N ASN A 615 21.26 14.21 4.03
CA ASN A 615 22.48 13.42 4.20
C ASN A 615 22.84 13.24 5.68
N GLU A 616 22.76 14.31 6.50
CA GLU A 616 22.96 14.23 7.94
C GLU A 616 21.96 13.28 8.62
N ALA A 617 20.69 13.28 8.17
CA ALA A 617 19.67 12.37 8.70
C ALA A 617 19.93 10.89 8.37
N MET A 618 20.52 10.60 7.21
CA MET A 618 20.81 9.23 6.75
C MET A 618 22.23 8.73 7.09
N GLU A 619 23.13 9.62 7.52
CA GLU A 619 24.53 9.29 7.83
C GLU A 619 24.68 8.10 8.77
N PRO A 620 23.89 7.95 9.86
CA PRO A 620 24.02 6.81 10.78
C PRO A 620 23.89 5.42 10.14
N VAL A 621 23.32 5.35 8.94
CA VAL A 621 23.05 4.11 8.18
C VAL A 621 23.67 4.14 6.77
N ALA A 622 24.59 5.04 6.52
CA ALA A 622 25.30 5.11 5.24
C ALA A 622 26.25 3.91 5.05
N VAL A 623 26.13 3.22 3.93
CA VAL A 623 26.97 2.07 3.55
C VAL A 623 27.59 2.20 2.15
N LEU A 624 27.13 3.18 1.37
CA LEU A 624 27.70 3.56 0.07
C LEU A 624 28.00 5.07 0.10
N PRO A 625 28.94 5.56 -0.72
CA PRO A 625 29.28 6.97 -0.71
C PRO A 625 28.14 7.86 -1.20
N ASP A 626 28.04 9.05 -0.62
CA ASP A 626 27.16 10.10 -1.12
C ASP A 626 27.62 10.59 -2.49
N VAL A 627 26.65 10.91 -3.34
CA VAL A 627 26.89 11.37 -4.70
C VAL A 627 26.41 12.82 -4.84
N PRO A 628 27.31 13.78 -5.09
CA PRO A 628 26.92 15.17 -5.29
C PRO A 628 25.85 15.35 -6.38
N GLY A 629 24.88 16.21 -6.12
CA GLY A 629 23.78 16.51 -7.04
C GLY A 629 22.66 15.47 -7.04
N THR A 630 22.69 14.53 -6.11
CA THR A 630 21.60 13.57 -5.92
C THR A 630 21.01 13.73 -4.52
N GLN A 631 19.70 13.58 -4.40
CA GLN A 631 19.06 13.55 -3.10
C GLN A 631 17.69 12.89 -3.18
N MET A 632 17.45 11.97 -2.29
CA MET A 632 16.25 11.14 -2.33
C MET A 632 14.98 11.89 -1.99
N GLU A 633 15.00 12.75 -0.97
CA GLU A 633 13.79 13.44 -0.50
C GLU A 633 13.14 14.32 -1.56
N ALA A 634 13.90 14.89 -2.50
CA ALA A 634 13.34 15.73 -3.55
C ALA A 634 12.33 15.00 -4.46
N ALA A 635 12.40 13.66 -4.50
CA ALA A 635 11.47 12.81 -5.24
C ALA A 635 10.73 11.81 -4.35
N PHE A 636 10.83 11.92 -3.00
CA PHE A 636 10.25 10.97 -2.07
C PHE A 636 8.76 11.22 -1.83
N THR A 637 7.95 10.80 -2.79
CA THR A 637 6.50 11.01 -2.76
C THR A 637 5.81 10.39 -1.55
N HIS A 638 6.30 9.27 -1.00
CA HIS A 638 5.72 8.62 0.18
C HIS A 638 5.48 9.61 1.33
N ILE A 639 6.51 10.39 1.67
CA ILE A 639 6.46 11.26 2.85
C ILE A 639 6.03 12.70 2.53
N PHE A 640 6.18 13.18 1.28
CA PHE A 640 5.86 14.57 0.93
C PHE A 640 4.54 14.76 0.16
N SER A 641 4.11 13.79 -0.64
CA SER A 641 2.83 13.83 -1.36
C SER A 641 1.91 12.66 -1.05
N GLY A 642 2.45 11.58 -0.47
CA GLY A 642 1.68 10.43 0.00
C GLY A 642 1.27 10.55 1.47
N GLY A 643 0.65 9.53 1.99
CA GLY A 643 0.15 9.47 3.37
C GLY A 643 1.17 9.03 4.43
N TYR A 644 2.49 8.96 4.14
CA TYR A 644 3.50 8.34 5.00
C TYR A 644 4.36 9.33 5.80
N ALA A 645 3.93 10.58 5.97
CA ALA A 645 4.63 11.56 6.81
C ALA A 645 4.72 11.11 8.27
N ALA A 646 5.92 10.99 8.82
CA ALA A 646 6.23 10.34 10.10
C ALA A 646 5.63 8.91 10.17
N GLY A 647 5.64 8.19 9.07
CA GLY A 647 4.98 6.91 8.93
C GLY A 647 5.75 5.85 8.13
N TYR A 648 6.90 6.19 7.55
CA TYR A 648 7.65 5.24 6.73
C TYR A 648 8.21 4.06 7.55
N TYR A 649 8.50 4.26 8.82
CA TYR A 649 8.93 3.21 9.77
C TYR A 649 7.97 2.02 9.82
N SER A 650 6.70 2.22 9.47
CA SER A 650 5.64 1.21 9.57
C SER A 650 5.95 -0.07 8.78
N TYR A 651 6.69 0.02 7.68
CA TYR A 651 7.14 -1.15 6.94
C TYR A 651 8.06 -2.05 7.78
N LYS A 652 9.03 -1.47 8.47
CA LYS A 652 9.93 -2.24 9.35
C LYS A 652 9.25 -2.65 10.66
N TRP A 653 8.34 -1.83 11.16
CA TRP A 653 7.52 -2.21 12.31
C TRP A 653 6.67 -3.44 12.02
N SER A 654 6.02 -3.47 10.87
CA SER A 654 5.18 -4.61 10.47
C SER A 654 5.99 -5.86 10.16
N GLU A 655 7.19 -5.74 9.58
CA GLU A 655 8.12 -6.87 9.39
C GLU A 655 8.57 -7.48 10.73
N LEU A 656 8.79 -6.65 11.75
CA LEU A 656 9.05 -7.10 13.11
C LEU A 656 7.86 -7.92 13.64
N LEU A 657 6.64 -7.38 13.48
CA LEU A 657 5.42 -8.05 13.96
C LEU A 657 5.21 -9.38 13.25
N ASP A 658 5.39 -9.43 11.92
CA ASP A 658 5.15 -10.63 11.13
C ASP A 658 6.13 -11.74 11.48
N ALA A 659 7.44 -11.43 11.55
CA ALA A 659 8.47 -12.41 11.89
C ALA A 659 8.24 -13.00 13.28
N ASP A 660 7.95 -12.16 14.28
CA ASP A 660 7.64 -12.59 15.63
C ASP A 660 6.32 -13.37 15.73
N ALA A 661 5.30 -12.98 14.96
CA ALA A 661 4.03 -13.72 14.87
C ALA A 661 4.21 -15.10 14.20
N PHE A 662 5.02 -15.16 13.12
CA PHE A 662 5.28 -16.41 12.41
C PHE A 662 6.14 -17.38 13.24
N SER A 663 6.97 -16.88 14.16
CA SER A 663 7.75 -17.73 15.10
C SER A 663 6.83 -18.67 15.90
N VAL A 664 5.60 -18.29 16.22
CA VAL A 664 4.59 -19.15 16.89
C VAL A 664 4.30 -20.39 16.06
N PHE A 665 4.24 -20.27 14.73
CA PHE A 665 4.02 -21.37 13.81
C PHE A 665 5.26 -22.23 13.63
N LYS A 666 6.46 -21.62 13.59
CA LYS A 666 7.74 -22.35 13.60
C LYS A 666 7.92 -23.16 14.88
N GLU A 667 7.59 -22.61 16.05
CA GLU A 667 7.59 -23.32 17.33
C GLU A 667 6.59 -24.49 17.32
N ALA A 668 5.40 -24.30 16.75
CA ALA A 668 4.41 -25.36 16.62
C ALA A 668 4.88 -26.45 15.64
N LYS A 669 5.48 -26.09 14.50
CA LYS A 669 6.10 -27.02 13.55
C LYS A 669 7.18 -27.86 14.21
N ALA A 670 8.05 -27.26 15.02
CA ALA A 670 9.09 -27.99 15.76
C ALA A 670 8.51 -29.02 16.74
N LYS A 671 7.33 -28.77 17.31
CA LYS A 671 6.63 -29.68 18.25
C LYS A 671 5.79 -30.73 17.55
N ASN A 672 5.09 -30.35 16.50
CA ASN A 672 4.00 -31.14 15.90
C ASN A 672 4.36 -31.68 14.49
N GLY A 673 5.48 -31.24 13.91
CA GLY A 673 5.96 -31.68 12.58
C GLY A 673 5.28 -30.98 11.40
N SER A 674 4.37 -30.02 11.59
CA SER A 674 3.67 -29.32 10.52
C SER A 674 3.59 -27.82 10.80
N ILE A 675 3.79 -27.00 9.75
CA ILE A 675 3.60 -25.56 9.80
C ILE A 675 2.10 -25.18 9.85
N PHE A 676 1.20 -26.07 9.42
CA PHE A 676 -0.24 -25.86 9.41
C PHE A 676 -0.87 -26.13 10.78
N ASP A 677 -0.38 -25.46 11.84
CA ASP A 677 -0.92 -25.65 13.19
C ASP A 677 -2.27 -24.92 13.37
N LYS A 678 -3.33 -25.70 13.53
CA LYS A 678 -4.70 -25.17 13.68
C LYS A 678 -4.92 -24.39 14.97
N LYS A 679 -4.14 -24.62 16.04
CA LYS A 679 -4.28 -23.89 17.30
C LYS A 679 -3.66 -22.48 17.17
N ALA A 680 -2.46 -22.40 16.57
CA ALA A 680 -1.83 -21.12 16.26
C ALA A 680 -2.69 -20.31 15.28
N ALA A 681 -3.19 -20.96 14.19
CA ALA A 681 -4.07 -20.34 13.23
C ALA A 681 -5.38 -19.82 13.85
N LYS A 682 -6.00 -20.59 14.73
CA LYS A 682 -7.20 -20.14 15.45
C LYS A 682 -6.90 -18.93 16.33
N ARG A 683 -5.78 -18.93 17.07
CA ARG A 683 -5.38 -17.78 17.90
C ARG A 683 -5.14 -16.53 17.05
N PHE A 684 -4.47 -16.67 15.91
CA PHE A 684 -4.22 -15.56 14.98
C PHE A 684 -5.54 -15.03 14.41
N ARG A 685 -6.42 -15.91 13.95
CA ARG A 685 -7.75 -15.56 13.46
C ARG A 685 -8.58 -14.81 14.50
N GLU A 686 -8.72 -15.36 15.70
CA GLU A 686 -9.62 -14.82 16.75
C GLU A 686 -9.10 -13.51 17.38
N ASN A 687 -7.78 -13.29 17.39
CA ASN A 687 -7.19 -12.11 18.02
C ASN A 687 -6.75 -11.03 17.02
N ILE A 688 -6.47 -11.37 15.77
CA ILE A 688 -6.02 -10.44 14.73
C ILE A 688 -7.08 -10.31 13.63
N LEU A 689 -7.32 -11.36 12.83
CA LEU A 689 -8.11 -11.26 11.59
C LEU A 689 -9.59 -10.94 11.83
N GLU A 690 -10.20 -11.47 12.90
CA GLU A 690 -11.62 -11.23 13.20
C GLU A 690 -11.88 -9.88 13.89
N LYS A 691 -10.82 -9.21 14.40
CA LYS A 691 -10.96 -8.05 15.30
C LYS A 691 -10.95 -6.72 14.58
N GLY A 692 -10.28 -6.60 13.45
CA GLY A 692 -10.10 -5.31 12.80
C GLY A 692 -9.67 -4.22 13.81
N GLY A 693 -10.27 -3.04 13.73
CA GLY A 693 -9.99 -1.89 14.59
C GLY A 693 -10.82 -1.82 15.90
N THR A 694 -11.36 -2.94 16.40
CA THR A 694 -12.26 -2.95 17.58
C THR A 694 -11.56 -2.71 18.93
N GLU A 695 -10.26 -2.91 19.00
CA GLU A 695 -9.42 -2.74 20.18
C GLU A 695 -8.08 -2.11 19.79
N LYS A 696 -7.25 -1.71 20.75
CA LYS A 696 -5.89 -1.26 20.45
C LYS A 696 -5.08 -2.40 19.80
N ALA A 697 -4.37 -2.10 18.74
CA ALA A 697 -3.63 -3.09 17.96
C ALA A 697 -2.58 -3.84 18.80
N MET A 698 -1.86 -3.14 19.70
CA MET A 698 -0.89 -3.77 20.60
C MET A 698 -1.58 -4.76 21.56
N ASP A 699 -2.76 -4.45 22.10
CA ASP A 699 -3.50 -5.37 22.99
C ASP A 699 -3.92 -6.65 22.25
N LEU A 700 -4.33 -6.51 20.95
CA LEU A 700 -4.64 -7.65 20.10
C LEU A 700 -3.42 -8.50 19.83
N TYR A 701 -2.30 -7.88 19.53
CA TYR A 701 -1.03 -8.55 19.28
C TYR A 701 -0.53 -9.32 20.51
N VAL A 702 -0.46 -8.65 21.66
CA VAL A 702 -0.01 -9.27 22.92
C VAL A 702 -0.91 -10.45 23.30
N ARG A 703 -2.20 -10.36 23.06
CA ARG A 703 -3.15 -11.47 23.31
C ARG A 703 -2.91 -12.68 22.40
N PHE A 704 -2.50 -12.42 21.16
CA PHE A 704 -2.08 -13.49 20.24
C PHE A 704 -0.70 -14.04 20.60
N ARG A 705 0.32 -13.19 20.74
CA ARG A 705 1.72 -13.59 20.86
C ARG A 705 2.09 -14.03 22.30
N GLY A 706 1.49 -13.40 23.31
CA GLY A 706 1.77 -13.60 24.73
C GLY A 706 2.78 -12.58 25.31
N GLY A 707 3.21 -11.59 24.53
CA GLY A 707 4.14 -10.52 24.91
C GLY A 707 4.23 -9.45 23.83
N GLU A 708 4.95 -8.36 24.11
CA GLU A 708 5.28 -7.36 23.10
C GLU A 708 6.25 -7.95 22.05
N PRO A 709 6.24 -7.45 20.80
CA PRO A 709 7.12 -7.96 19.76
C PRO A 709 8.59 -7.63 20.04
N THR A 710 9.49 -8.53 19.59
CA THR A 710 10.94 -8.35 19.68
C THR A 710 11.59 -8.52 18.32
N ILE A 711 12.78 -7.91 18.11
CA ILE A 711 13.51 -8.03 16.84
C ILE A 711 14.11 -9.42 16.60
N ASN A 712 14.13 -10.31 17.60
CA ASN A 712 14.88 -11.57 17.54
C ASN A 712 14.43 -12.47 16.38
N ALA A 713 13.12 -12.64 16.19
CA ALA A 713 12.60 -13.48 15.11
C ALA A 713 12.92 -12.90 13.71
N LEU A 714 12.95 -11.58 13.58
CA LEU A 714 13.36 -10.90 12.35
C LEU A 714 14.86 -11.12 12.09
N LEU A 715 15.71 -10.97 13.10
CA LEU A 715 17.15 -11.23 12.98
C LEU A 715 17.42 -12.69 12.58
N GLU A 716 16.72 -13.65 13.19
CA GLU A 716 16.84 -15.06 12.85
C GLU A 716 16.43 -15.33 11.39
N ARG A 717 15.31 -14.76 10.94
CA ARG A 717 14.82 -14.88 9.55
C ARG A 717 15.85 -14.38 8.55
N ASP A 718 16.47 -13.24 8.84
CA ASP A 718 17.40 -12.57 7.94
C ASP A 718 18.84 -13.09 8.10
N GLY A 719 19.07 -14.09 8.95
CA GLY A 719 20.40 -14.68 9.18
C GLY A 719 21.39 -13.77 9.93
N ILE A 720 20.88 -12.77 10.64
CA ILE A 720 21.67 -11.82 11.42
C ILE A 720 21.91 -12.39 12.81
N LYS A 721 23.18 -12.53 13.19
CA LYS A 721 23.53 -12.97 14.55
C LYS A 721 23.16 -11.87 15.54
N ALA A 722 22.27 -12.18 16.48
CA ALA A 722 22.02 -11.31 17.61
C ALA A 722 23.37 -11.11 18.37
N GLN A 723 23.91 -9.89 18.33
CA GLN A 723 24.92 -9.52 19.30
C GLN A 723 24.19 -9.46 20.65
N GLU A 724 24.78 -10.04 21.72
CA GLU A 724 24.25 -9.85 23.07
C GLU A 724 24.19 -8.33 23.32
N ILE A 725 23.00 -7.77 23.14
CA ILE A 725 22.72 -6.36 23.46
C ILE A 725 22.80 -6.30 25.00
N LYS A 726 23.90 -5.76 25.49
CA LYS A 726 24.17 -5.57 26.92
C LYS A 726 23.30 -4.47 27.52
#